data_a31e05cb48c5f10475cd6ecd24134aeb
#
_entry.id   a31e05cb48c5f10475cd6ecd24134aeb
#
_cell.length_a   1.000
_cell.length_b   1.000
_cell.length_c   1.000
_cell.angle_alpha   90.00
_cell.angle_beta   90.00
_cell.angle_gamma   90.00
#
_symmetry.space_group_name_H-M   'P 1'
#
loop_
_entity.id
_entity.type
_entity.pdbx_description
1 polymer ?
#
loop_
_entity_poly.entity_id
_entity_poly.type
_entity_poly.pdbx_seq_one_letter_code
_entity_poly.pdbx_strand_id
1 'polypeptide(L)'
;MPDPAAIPPQNPFQPEEPLPAAESSPQEVTQVTLSVKLAPGTRLHVTLETLTPDGQRLSSQSLDYASDESQSAVSLEIPASRVPAASQPEPVEAPVERRPGQLAAPPLLASLKTILRNAGWGFILALVIYLATRLIALTDYPMYFFTDEAVQTVLASDFVRDGFRNYAKEFLPTFFYNVYQYNLSVSVYIQIIPYLLFGNSVVVTRGVSVLFSVLPAVSGGLAFKQFFNSRYPWLAVLMLSIMPAWFLHSRTAFETSLAVSFYAMFLYFYLLYRQDHPRALYPAVIFAALAFYTYSPAQLVLVVTAVLLFLSDLRYHLRLPRDVFQKTAGLTALLVIPYLRFYLEHPNENLNHLQQLGSYWLAQIPLIEKLGRYFGEYLAGLNPLYWFFPNSIDIPRHIMGNYGHLLVFSLPFIAWGVFLAVKNFRSSAYRTLLIAVIAAPSGAALVGLGITRTLFMVIPAALLGALGLASTMEWLLRMWQVKRRILAVGTFLLLAGFNFFMLGDALTAGRTWSVNYGLAGMQYGADQVFSEIINYHQHSPETKFILSPSWANGTDILARFFIPSSDPVQLASIDTYLNQETPFDSNTLFILPPDEYQRALDSAKFTELKVEETIPWPNGQAGFYFLRMRYVDNIQEILSNEAAARQVLVQDTVTVGSEDLLVHYSRLDMGPISNLFDNDLNTLIRTESANPLKLQIDFPTPHTLNGLTLRIGSTAATLDLAVQVDGENSARTYHQELKEDVLPRPMTVDFGEALNVTSLFIKLKNTNDSEPGHVHLWEIIWK
;
A
#
# COMPACT_ATOMS: atom_id res chain seq x y z
N MET A 1 -2.37 67.94 13.46
CA MET A 1 -2.92 68.93 14.43
C MET A 1 -4.42 69.03 14.19
N PRO A 2 -5.29 69.04 15.21
CA PRO A 2 -5.04 68.73 16.61
C PRO A 2 -5.89 67.55 17.11
N ASP A 3 -5.37 66.88 18.11
CA ASP A 3 -6.11 66.27 19.22
C ASP A 3 -6.82 67.38 20.01
N PRO A 4 -7.89 67.21 20.81
CA PRO A 4 -7.93 66.33 21.95
C PRO A 4 -9.34 65.86 22.41
N ALA A 5 -9.50 64.83 23.24
CA ALA A 5 -9.99 65.00 24.60
C ALA A 5 -10.30 63.65 25.27
N ALA A 6 -9.61 63.44 26.38
CA ALA A 6 -9.80 62.38 27.34
C ALA A 6 -11.09 62.58 28.15
N ILE A 7 -11.77 61.50 28.53
CA ILE A 7 -12.70 61.42 29.66
C ILE A 7 -12.35 60.16 30.49
N PRO A 8 -12.31 60.29 31.81
CA PRO A 8 -11.67 59.31 32.71
C PRO A 8 -12.61 58.16 33.14
N PRO A 9 -12.07 57.12 33.81
CA PRO A 9 -12.80 55.94 34.17
C PRO A 9 -13.64 56.10 35.44
N GLN A 10 -14.85 55.59 35.41
CA GLN A 10 -15.62 55.38 36.64
C GLN A 10 -15.69 53.88 36.95
N ASN A 11 -15.05 53.51 38.07
CA ASN A 11 -15.39 52.31 38.82
C ASN A 11 -16.37 52.74 39.95
N PRO A 12 -17.41 52.01 40.22
CA PRO A 12 -17.56 51.54 41.57
C PRO A 12 -18.08 50.12 41.72
N PHE A 13 -17.34 49.31 42.40
CA PHE A 13 -17.85 48.18 43.13
C PHE A 13 -18.62 48.68 44.37
N GLN A 14 -19.88 48.29 44.49
CA GLN A 14 -20.54 48.09 45.75
C GLN A 14 -21.29 46.75 45.70
N PRO A 15 -21.18 45.94 46.77
CA PRO A 15 -21.82 44.62 46.83
C PRO A 15 -23.29 44.81 47.24
N GLU A 16 -24.22 44.26 46.40
CA GLU A 16 -25.63 44.08 46.81
C GLU A 16 -25.72 42.84 47.70
N GLU A 17 -26.51 43.03 48.79
CA GLU A 17 -26.86 41.99 49.75
C GLU A 17 -27.65 40.85 49.11
N PRO A 18 -27.49 39.59 49.60
CA PRO A 18 -28.18 38.45 49.03
C PRO A 18 -29.65 38.44 49.48
N LEU A 19 -30.56 38.36 48.51
CA LEU A 19 -31.95 37.98 48.71
C LEU A 19 -32.05 36.56 49.30
N PRO A 20 -33.00 36.29 50.21
CA PRO A 20 -33.07 35.02 50.90
C PRO A 20 -33.38 33.87 49.94
N ALA A 21 -32.64 32.78 50.07
CA ALA A 21 -32.81 31.54 49.39
C ALA A 21 -34.22 30.96 49.68
N ALA A 22 -35.01 30.75 48.63
CA ALA A 22 -36.21 29.93 48.75
C ALA A 22 -35.75 28.48 49.02
N GLU A 23 -36.06 28.01 50.22
CA GLU A 23 -35.95 26.61 50.60
C GLU A 23 -36.85 25.77 49.66
N SER A 24 -36.27 25.10 48.68
CA SER A 24 -36.94 23.97 48.02
C SER A 24 -36.74 22.75 48.90
N SER A 25 -37.73 22.44 49.70
CA SER A 25 -37.82 21.14 50.37
C SER A 25 -37.80 20.02 49.29
N PRO A 26 -37.07 18.91 49.53
CA PRO A 26 -37.15 17.77 48.66
C PRO A 26 -38.61 17.26 48.62
N GLN A 27 -39.24 17.23 47.47
CA GLN A 27 -40.51 16.54 47.30
C GLN A 27 -40.26 15.05 47.55
N GLU A 28 -40.69 14.55 48.70
CA GLU A 28 -40.81 13.13 48.94
C GLU A 28 -41.84 12.57 47.94
N VAL A 29 -41.36 11.74 47.01
CA VAL A 29 -42.26 10.95 46.15
C VAL A 29 -42.87 9.88 47.02
N THR A 30 -44.14 10.15 47.44
CA THR A 30 -44.85 9.27 48.35
C THR A 30 -45.63 8.16 47.64
N GLN A 31 -45.71 8.18 46.32
CA GLN A 31 -46.52 7.19 45.59
C GLN A 31 -45.99 7.01 44.15
N VAL A 32 -45.84 5.76 43.72
CA VAL A 32 -45.55 5.38 42.33
C VAL A 32 -46.72 4.54 41.83
N THR A 33 -47.41 4.98 40.77
CA THR A 33 -48.49 4.22 40.14
C THR A 33 -47.96 3.56 38.85
N LEU A 34 -48.00 2.24 38.79
CA LEU A 34 -47.68 1.44 37.61
C LEU A 34 -48.97 0.92 36.98
N SER A 35 -49.28 1.33 35.75
CA SER A 35 -50.44 0.84 35.01
C SER A 35 -50.03 -0.17 33.94
N VAL A 36 -50.48 -1.39 34.05
CA VAL A 36 -50.17 -2.49 33.10
C VAL A 36 -51.48 -3.01 32.50
N LYS A 37 -51.57 -3.05 31.18
CA LYS A 37 -52.69 -3.68 30.47
C LYS A 37 -52.40 -5.17 30.31
N LEU A 38 -53.29 -6.00 30.85
CA LEU A 38 -53.16 -7.46 30.77
C LEU A 38 -54.28 -8.03 29.89
N ALA A 39 -54.01 -9.11 29.17
CA ALA A 39 -55.04 -9.88 28.49
C ALA A 39 -55.87 -10.66 29.54
N PRO A 40 -57.15 -10.90 29.29
CA PRO A 40 -58.03 -11.65 30.21
C PRO A 40 -57.44 -13.04 30.54
N GLY A 41 -57.41 -13.43 31.81
CA GLY A 41 -56.89 -14.71 32.28
C GLY A 41 -55.36 -14.74 32.47
N THR A 42 -54.65 -13.61 32.36
CA THR A 42 -53.20 -13.53 32.56
C THR A 42 -52.86 -13.26 34.03
N ARG A 43 -51.77 -13.88 34.52
CA ARG A 43 -51.18 -13.59 35.85
C ARG A 43 -49.96 -12.69 35.68
N LEU A 44 -49.89 -11.60 36.48
CA LEU A 44 -48.74 -10.71 36.55
C LEU A 44 -48.00 -10.91 37.87
N HIS A 45 -46.75 -11.28 37.82
CA HIS A 45 -45.87 -11.35 38.98
C HIS A 45 -44.89 -10.15 38.93
N VAL A 46 -44.95 -9.29 39.92
CA VAL A 46 -44.12 -8.08 40.03
C VAL A 46 -43.19 -8.21 41.23
N THR A 47 -41.90 -8.14 40.99
CA THR A 47 -40.89 -8.10 42.05
C THR A 47 -40.30 -6.68 42.11
N LEU A 48 -40.48 -6.03 43.25
CA LEU A 48 -39.95 -4.71 43.54
C LEU A 48 -38.65 -4.87 44.37
N GLU A 49 -37.57 -4.30 43.90
CA GLU A 49 -36.30 -4.29 44.61
C GLU A 49 -35.89 -2.86 44.91
N THR A 50 -35.53 -2.61 46.16
CA THR A 50 -34.95 -1.33 46.58
C THR A 50 -33.42 -1.53 46.61
N LEU A 51 -32.70 -0.68 45.88
CA LEU A 51 -31.24 -0.74 45.77
C LEU A 51 -30.62 0.51 46.39
N THR A 52 -29.46 0.38 46.97
CA THR A 52 -28.59 1.51 47.36
C THR A 52 -28.02 2.19 46.12
N PRO A 53 -27.50 3.43 46.18
CA PRO A 53 -26.89 4.11 45.03
C PRO A 53 -25.68 3.36 44.42
N ASP A 54 -25.05 2.50 45.18
CA ASP A 54 -23.94 1.60 44.80
C ASP A 54 -24.42 0.21 44.32
N GLY A 55 -25.75 0.00 44.23
CA GLY A 55 -26.36 -1.18 43.61
C GLY A 55 -26.51 -2.39 44.53
N GLN A 56 -26.40 -2.21 45.86
CA GLN A 56 -26.70 -3.29 46.81
C GLN A 56 -28.21 -3.36 47.09
N ARG A 57 -28.72 -4.58 47.18
CA ARG A 57 -30.12 -4.87 47.38
C ARG A 57 -30.49 -4.66 48.85
N LEU A 58 -31.35 -3.69 49.15
CA LEU A 58 -31.84 -3.40 50.47
C LEU A 58 -33.09 -4.20 50.86
N SER A 59 -34.05 -4.37 49.93
CA SER A 59 -35.25 -5.17 50.16
C SER A 59 -35.82 -5.68 48.84
N SER A 60 -36.65 -6.72 48.92
CA SER A 60 -37.37 -7.28 47.76
C SER A 60 -38.77 -7.67 48.23
N GLN A 61 -39.80 -7.23 47.51
CA GLN A 61 -41.20 -7.59 47.74
C GLN A 61 -41.80 -8.11 46.43
N SER A 62 -42.42 -9.28 46.49
CA SER A 62 -43.14 -9.90 45.37
C SER A 62 -44.62 -9.79 45.54
N LEU A 63 -45.31 -9.39 44.49
CA LEU A 63 -46.75 -9.23 44.43
C LEU A 63 -47.31 -9.98 43.22
N ASP A 64 -48.32 -10.82 43.43
CA ASP A 64 -48.98 -11.60 42.41
C ASP A 64 -50.38 -11.04 42.17
N TYR A 65 -50.68 -10.75 40.90
CA TYR A 65 -52.00 -10.28 40.48
C TYR A 65 -52.55 -11.22 39.40
N ALA A 66 -53.84 -11.56 39.54
CA ALA A 66 -54.57 -12.28 38.49
C ALA A 66 -55.61 -11.34 37.92
N SER A 67 -55.75 -11.22 36.62
CA SER A 67 -56.85 -10.47 35.99
C SER A 67 -58.09 -11.33 35.93
N ASP A 68 -59.22 -10.84 36.53
CA ASP A 68 -60.57 -11.40 36.31
C ASP A 68 -60.99 -11.05 34.88
N GLU A 69 -62.00 -11.84 34.36
CA GLU A 69 -62.45 -11.74 32.95
C GLU A 69 -63.11 -10.38 32.61
N SER A 70 -63.26 -9.45 33.57
CA SER A 70 -63.86 -8.14 33.39
C SER A 70 -62.98 -6.91 33.49
N GLN A 71 -61.66 -7.05 33.82
CA GLN A 71 -60.75 -5.90 33.99
C GLN A 71 -59.57 -5.95 33.02
N SER A 72 -59.45 -4.93 32.16
CA SER A 72 -58.39 -4.78 31.20
C SER A 72 -57.19 -3.96 31.67
N ALA A 73 -57.16 -3.47 32.90
CA ALA A 73 -56.01 -2.72 33.46
C ALA A 73 -55.94 -2.88 34.99
N VAL A 74 -54.76 -3.12 35.52
CA VAL A 74 -54.44 -3.20 36.95
C VAL A 74 -53.59 -1.99 37.32
N SER A 75 -54.07 -1.19 38.31
CA SER A 75 -53.22 -0.10 38.87
C SER A 75 -52.71 -0.54 40.22
N LEU A 76 -51.37 -0.45 40.36
CA LEU A 76 -50.64 -0.84 41.55
C LEU A 76 -50.26 0.42 42.34
N GLU A 77 -50.75 0.56 43.57
CA GLU A 77 -50.31 1.60 44.49
C GLU A 77 -49.26 1.01 45.43
N ILE A 78 -48.06 1.60 45.44
CA ILE A 78 -46.95 1.16 46.29
C ILE A 78 -46.83 2.17 47.45
N PRO A 79 -47.17 1.79 48.72
CA PRO A 79 -46.97 2.68 49.84
C PRO A 79 -45.49 2.83 50.17
N ALA A 80 -45.00 4.05 50.44
CA ALA A 80 -43.67 4.32 50.90
C ALA A 80 -43.41 3.61 52.24
N SER A 81 -42.53 2.59 52.25
CA SER A 81 -42.08 1.93 53.47
C SER A 81 -41.17 2.88 54.25
N ARG A 82 -41.40 3.03 55.57
CA ARG A 82 -40.56 3.80 56.47
C ARG A 82 -39.16 3.23 56.44
N VAL A 83 -38.18 4.04 55.96
CA VAL A 83 -36.77 3.74 56.08
C VAL A 83 -36.37 3.95 57.54
N PRO A 84 -35.68 2.99 58.21
CA PRO A 84 -35.16 3.22 59.55
C PRO A 84 -34.13 4.32 59.54
N ALA A 85 -34.18 5.27 60.51
CA ALA A 85 -33.22 6.33 60.65
C ALA A 85 -31.80 5.75 60.82
N ALA A 86 -30.93 6.01 59.86
CA ALA A 86 -29.52 5.66 59.98
C ALA A 86 -28.85 6.61 60.99
N SER A 87 -28.04 6.04 61.88
CA SER A 87 -27.14 6.71 62.79
C SER A 87 -26.23 7.72 62.07
N GLN A 88 -26.07 8.92 62.65
CA GLN A 88 -25.26 10.01 62.10
C GLN A 88 -23.81 9.52 61.81
N PRO A 89 -23.28 9.75 60.64
CA PRO A 89 -21.85 9.63 60.37
C PRO A 89 -21.13 10.92 60.71
N GLU A 90 -19.88 10.79 61.15
CA GLU A 90 -18.92 11.89 61.36
C GLU A 90 -18.77 12.82 60.15
N PRO A 91 -18.36 14.08 60.32
CA PRO A 91 -18.31 15.07 59.27
C PRO A 91 -17.26 14.71 58.22
N VAL A 92 -17.73 14.25 57.07
CA VAL A 92 -16.91 14.09 55.88
C VAL A 92 -16.82 15.44 55.14
N GLU A 93 -15.60 15.85 54.80
CA GLU A 93 -15.31 17.04 53.99
C GLU A 93 -16.25 17.16 52.78
N ALA A 94 -16.70 18.38 52.50
CA ALA A 94 -17.66 18.69 51.44
C ALA A 94 -17.23 18.17 50.06
N PRO A 95 -18.11 17.49 49.29
CA PRO A 95 -17.77 17.10 47.95
C PRO A 95 -17.62 18.32 47.03
N VAL A 96 -16.48 18.44 46.39
CA VAL A 96 -16.27 19.43 45.32
C VAL A 96 -17.32 19.18 44.24
N GLU A 97 -18.20 20.16 43.99
CA GLU A 97 -19.17 20.16 42.90
C GLU A 97 -18.48 19.90 41.56
N ARG A 98 -18.67 18.72 41.02
CA ARG A 98 -18.23 18.43 39.65
C ARG A 98 -19.26 19.02 38.69
N ARG A 99 -18.91 20.06 37.99
CA ARG A 99 -19.67 20.60 36.86
C ARG A 99 -19.93 19.49 35.83
N PRO A 100 -21.12 19.32 35.26
CA PRO A 100 -21.38 18.37 34.19
C PRO A 100 -20.59 18.82 32.97
N GLY A 101 -19.52 18.06 32.62
CA GLY A 101 -18.70 18.33 31.44
C GLY A 101 -17.23 18.01 31.55
N GLN A 102 -16.69 17.67 32.72
CA GLN A 102 -15.30 17.25 32.89
C GLN A 102 -15.19 15.78 33.32
N LEU A 103 -15.49 14.86 32.43
CA LEU A 103 -14.88 13.54 32.45
C LEU A 103 -13.45 13.74 31.92
N ALA A 104 -12.48 13.93 32.80
CA ALA A 104 -11.09 13.79 32.44
C ALA A 104 -10.92 12.42 31.82
N ALA A 105 -10.46 12.36 30.58
CA ALA A 105 -10.10 11.10 29.95
C ALA A 105 -9.09 10.39 30.87
N PRO A 106 -9.29 9.10 31.21
CA PRO A 106 -8.32 8.38 32.02
C PRO A 106 -6.98 8.42 31.28
N PRO A 107 -5.85 8.53 31.98
CA PRO A 107 -4.54 8.52 31.33
C PRO A 107 -4.42 7.29 30.45
N LEU A 108 -3.98 7.43 29.22
CA LEU A 108 -3.93 6.42 28.15
C LEU A 108 -3.41 5.05 28.65
N LEU A 109 -2.39 5.06 29.53
CA LEU A 109 -1.83 3.84 30.14
C LEU A 109 -2.77 3.14 31.12
N ALA A 110 -3.57 3.87 31.90
CA ALA A 110 -4.55 3.26 32.80
C ALA A 110 -5.73 2.66 32.04
N SER A 111 -6.11 3.29 30.92
CA SER A 111 -7.12 2.77 29.99
C SER A 111 -6.62 1.49 29.29
N LEU A 112 -5.38 1.45 28.80
CA LEU A 112 -4.79 0.29 28.14
C LEU A 112 -4.71 -0.93 29.08
N LYS A 113 -4.25 -0.73 30.31
CA LYS A 113 -4.17 -1.80 31.33
C LYS A 113 -5.55 -2.39 31.67
N THR A 114 -6.56 -1.55 31.73
CA THR A 114 -7.95 -1.96 31.98
C THR A 114 -8.53 -2.71 30.78
N ILE A 115 -8.26 -2.25 29.57
CA ILE A 115 -8.69 -2.91 28.31
C ILE A 115 -8.05 -4.28 28.19
N LEU A 116 -6.74 -4.42 28.39
CA LEU A 116 -6.04 -5.70 28.32
C LEU A 116 -6.52 -6.68 29.40
N ARG A 117 -6.69 -6.20 30.64
CA ARG A 117 -7.24 -7.04 31.74
C ARG A 117 -8.63 -7.54 31.41
N ASN A 118 -9.47 -6.72 30.80
CA ASN A 118 -10.82 -7.09 30.43
C ASN A 118 -10.86 -8.01 29.20
N ALA A 119 -9.85 -7.98 28.31
CA ALA A 119 -9.78 -8.83 27.11
C ALA A 119 -9.46 -10.31 27.43
N GLY A 120 -8.85 -10.58 28.58
CA GLY A 120 -8.56 -11.95 29.08
C GLY A 120 -7.24 -12.54 28.56
N TRP A 121 -6.76 -13.56 29.29
CA TRP A 121 -5.45 -14.19 29.00
C TRP A 121 -5.31 -14.77 27.60
N GLY A 122 -6.38 -15.36 27.05
CA GLY A 122 -6.36 -15.90 25.68
C GLY A 122 -6.06 -14.84 24.62
N PHE A 123 -6.53 -13.60 24.81
CA PHE A 123 -6.23 -12.50 23.91
C PHE A 123 -4.75 -12.08 23.98
N ILE A 124 -4.21 -11.98 25.21
CA ILE A 124 -2.79 -11.63 25.40
C ILE A 124 -1.90 -12.71 24.78
N LEU A 125 -2.21 -13.99 25.01
CA LEU A 125 -1.45 -15.11 24.45
C LEU A 125 -1.54 -15.11 22.91
N ALA A 126 -2.70 -14.80 22.33
CA ALA A 126 -2.83 -14.69 20.88
C ALA A 126 -1.97 -13.55 20.31
N LEU A 127 -1.87 -12.41 20.99
CA LEU A 127 -0.96 -11.32 20.61
C LEU A 127 0.51 -11.71 20.73
N VAL A 128 0.87 -12.48 21.74
CA VAL A 128 2.24 -13.02 21.89
C VAL A 128 2.57 -13.97 20.74
N ILE A 129 1.67 -14.88 20.37
CA ILE A 129 1.84 -15.77 19.20
C ILE A 129 1.92 -14.96 17.92
N TYR A 130 1.07 -13.96 17.76
CA TYR A 130 1.10 -13.05 16.63
C TYR A 130 2.48 -12.39 16.47
N LEU A 131 2.99 -11.77 17.54
CA LEU A 131 4.29 -11.12 17.54
C LEU A 131 5.44 -12.11 17.34
N ALA A 132 5.41 -13.26 18.04
CA ALA A 132 6.44 -14.28 17.90
C ALA A 132 6.58 -14.74 16.45
N THR A 133 5.47 -15.02 15.77
CA THR A 133 5.50 -15.47 14.37
C THR A 133 5.90 -14.36 13.38
N ARG A 134 5.90 -13.08 13.78
CA ARG A 134 6.39 -11.96 12.95
C ARG A 134 7.85 -11.62 13.21
N LEU A 135 8.34 -11.85 14.43
CA LEU A 135 9.71 -11.46 14.82
C LEU A 135 10.73 -12.60 14.64
N ILE A 136 10.31 -13.88 14.83
CA ILE A 136 11.23 -15.01 14.67
C ILE A 136 11.73 -15.06 13.23
N ALA A 137 13.06 -15.07 13.06
CA ALA A 137 13.75 -15.14 11.78
C ALA A 137 13.25 -14.07 10.78
N LEU A 138 13.13 -12.81 11.23
CA LEU A 138 12.58 -11.69 10.44
C LEU A 138 13.46 -11.35 9.24
N THR A 139 14.76 -11.62 9.29
CA THR A 139 15.71 -11.47 8.19
C THR A 139 15.65 -12.63 7.20
N ASP A 140 15.32 -13.84 7.67
CA ASP A 140 15.39 -15.04 6.84
C ASP A 140 14.13 -15.24 5.99
N TYR A 141 12.99 -14.69 6.44
CA TYR A 141 11.75 -14.72 5.70
C TYR A 141 10.95 -13.42 5.89
N PRO A 142 10.52 -12.75 4.79
CA PRO A 142 10.79 -13.08 3.39
C PRO A 142 12.28 -13.09 3.07
N MET A 143 12.69 -14.01 2.18
CA MET A 143 14.11 -14.21 1.83
C MET A 143 14.72 -13.04 1.04
N TYR A 144 13.91 -12.19 0.46
CA TYR A 144 14.34 -10.99 -0.23
C TYR A 144 14.35 -9.79 0.73
N PHE A 145 15.22 -8.85 0.47
CA PHE A 145 15.10 -7.47 0.93
C PHE A 145 15.38 -6.60 -0.29
N PHE A 146 14.33 -5.98 -0.84
CA PHE A 146 14.46 -5.26 -2.11
C PHE A 146 14.14 -3.78 -1.96
N THR A 147 14.23 -3.05 -3.04
CA THR A 147 14.22 -1.59 -3.07
C THR A 147 13.03 -0.97 -2.36
N ASP A 148 11.81 -1.52 -2.54
CA ASP A 148 10.62 -0.95 -1.90
C ASP A 148 10.66 -1.02 -0.36
N GLU A 149 11.44 -1.96 0.21
CA GLU A 149 11.69 -1.98 1.65
C GLU A 149 12.80 -0.99 2.04
N ALA A 150 13.89 -0.94 1.28
CA ALA A 150 15.06 -0.11 1.58
C ALA A 150 14.78 1.39 1.44
N VAL A 151 14.04 1.77 0.39
CA VAL A 151 13.83 3.18 0.00
C VAL A 151 13.25 4.03 1.11
N GLN A 152 12.37 3.47 1.94
CA GLN A 152 11.73 4.21 3.02
C GLN A 152 12.75 4.67 4.08
N THR A 153 13.69 3.79 4.44
CA THR A 153 14.77 4.12 5.38
C THR A 153 15.83 5.01 4.74
N VAL A 154 16.18 4.77 3.47
CA VAL A 154 17.13 5.61 2.71
C VAL A 154 16.60 7.04 2.59
N LEU A 155 15.34 7.22 2.21
CA LEU A 155 14.73 8.55 2.15
C LEU A 155 14.62 9.22 3.52
N ALA A 156 14.37 8.45 4.60
CA ALA A 156 14.39 8.98 5.96
C ALA A 156 15.80 9.45 6.36
N SER A 157 16.84 8.71 5.97
CA SER A 157 18.25 9.06 6.15
C SER A 157 18.60 10.37 5.42
N ASP A 158 18.25 10.44 4.13
CA ASP A 158 18.48 11.64 3.32
C ASP A 158 17.76 12.85 3.89
N PHE A 159 16.49 12.68 4.26
CA PHE A 159 15.67 13.73 4.82
C PHE A 159 16.26 14.35 6.09
N VAL A 160 16.82 13.50 6.98
CA VAL A 160 17.52 13.97 8.20
C VAL A 160 18.83 14.68 7.83
N ARG A 161 19.64 14.08 6.94
CA ARG A 161 20.92 14.64 6.48
C ARG A 161 20.73 16.00 5.81
N ASP A 162 19.69 16.15 4.98
CA ASP A 162 19.46 17.32 4.14
C ASP A 162 18.60 18.40 4.86
N GLY A 163 18.56 18.38 6.20
CA GLY A 163 17.88 19.40 7.01
C GLY A 163 16.37 19.41 6.86
N PHE A 164 15.75 18.22 6.86
CA PHE A 164 14.32 18.00 6.72
C PHE A 164 13.75 18.46 5.36
N ARG A 165 14.53 18.23 4.31
CA ARG A 165 14.16 18.49 2.91
C ARG A 165 14.25 17.20 2.10
N ASN A 166 13.34 17.07 1.11
CA ASN A 166 13.43 15.99 0.13
C ASN A 166 14.45 16.34 -0.99
N TYR A 167 14.59 15.46 -1.95
CA TYR A 167 15.48 15.65 -3.12
C TYR A 167 15.13 16.92 -3.92
N ALA A 168 13.85 17.30 -4.01
CA ALA A 168 13.40 18.53 -4.65
C ALA A 168 13.60 19.81 -3.80
N LYS A 169 14.30 19.70 -2.65
CA LYS A 169 14.57 20.80 -1.69
C LYS A 169 13.33 21.30 -0.92
N GLU A 170 12.20 20.57 -0.97
CA GLU A 170 10.98 20.92 -0.26
C GLU A 170 11.14 20.63 1.23
N PHE A 171 10.81 21.62 2.05
CA PHE A 171 10.84 21.46 3.52
C PHE A 171 9.58 20.76 4.02
N LEU A 172 9.74 19.70 4.81
CA LEU A 172 8.65 18.87 5.33
C LEU A 172 7.65 18.46 4.22
N PRO A 173 8.12 17.73 3.18
CA PRO A 173 7.29 17.40 2.02
C PRO A 173 6.09 16.54 2.42
N THR A 174 4.97 16.72 1.76
CA THR A 174 3.80 15.83 1.96
C THR A 174 4.08 14.43 1.44
N PHE A 175 4.68 14.34 0.26
CA PHE A 175 5.16 13.10 -0.33
C PHE A 175 6.63 13.23 -0.72
N PHE A 176 7.35 12.12 -0.61
CA PHE A 176 8.75 12.02 -1.04
C PHE A 176 8.80 11.55 -2.48
N TYR A 177 9.72 12.13 -3.24
CA TYR A 177 10.01 11.72 -4.60
C TYR A 177 10.78 10.39 -4.58
N ASN A 178 10.27 9.39 -5.29
CA ASN A 178 10.84 8.07 -5.41
C ASN A 178 10.97 7.70 -6.89
N VAL A 179 12.17 7.71 -7.40
CA VAL A 179 12.56 7.43 -8.80
C VAL A 179 11.92 8.41 -9.79
N TYR A 180 10.62 8.30 -10.08
CA TYR A 180 9.91 9.13 -11.06
C TYR A 180 8.54 9.64 -10.55
N GLN A 181 8.24 9.46 -9.26
CA GLN A 181 6.91 9.75 -8.72
C GLN A 181 6.95 10.14 -7.24
N TYR A 182 5.95 10.90 -6.81
CA TYR A 182 5.70 11.21 -5.41
C TYR A 182 4.70 10.21 -4.82
N ASN A 183 5.16 9.13 -4.21
CA ASN A 183 4.29 8.06 -3.71
C ASN A 183 4.49 7.66 -2.25
N LEU A 184 5.61 8.02 -1.62
CA LEU A 184 5.93 7.69 -0.24
C LEU A 184 5.72 8.89 0.68
N SER A 185 5.18 8.69 1.87
CA SER A 185 4.94 9.75 2.86
C SER A 185 5.11 9.24 4.29
N VAL A 186 4.03 8.88 4.97
CA VAL A 186 4.02 8.48 6.38
C VAL A 186 5.00 7.33 6.65
N SER A 187 5.18 6.42 5.71
CA SER A 187 6.12 5.31 5.81
C SER A 187 7.58 5.79 5.99
N VAL A 188 7.98 6.86 5.30
CA VAL A 188 9.30 7.49 5.46
C VAL A 188 9.40 8.20 6.82
N TYR A 189 8.40 9.00 7.17
CA TYR A 189 8.39 9.72 8.46
C TYR A 189 8.48 8.78 9.66
N ILE A 190 7.84 7.62 9.60
CA ILE A 190 7.87 6.61 10.67
C ILE A 190 9.28 6.00 10.82
N GLN A 191 10.06 5.88 9.75
CA GLN A 191 11.41 5.32 9.78
C GLN A 191 12.46 6.29 10.38
N ILE A 192 12.18 7.60 10.52
CA ILE A 192 13.15 8.58 11.00
C ILE A 192 13.69 8.23 12.40
N ILE A 193 12.83 7.98 13.37
CA ILE A 193 13.26 7.68 14.74
C ILE A 193 14.04 6.36 14.82
N PRO A 194 13.54 5.24 14.23
CA PRO A 194 14.31 4.00 14.17
C PRO A 194 15.67 4.16 13.49
N TYR A 195 15.73 4.88 12.37
CA TYR A 195 16.99 5.19 11.68
C TYR A 195 17.98 5.98 12.57
N LEU A 196 17.50 7.04 13.27
CA LEU A 196 18.36 7.84 14.15
C LEU A 196 18.92 7.05 15.32
N LEU A 197 18.19 6.03 15.80
CA LEU A 197 18.61 5.21 16.95
C LEU A 197 19.51 4.03 16.55
N PHE A 198 19.28 3.45 15.39
CA PHE A 198 19.87 2.16 15.02
C PHE A 198 20.55 2.15 13.63
N GLY A 199 20.48 3.24 12.87
CA GLY A 199 20.99 3.33 11.50
C GLY A 199 20.19 2.48 10.51
N ASN A 200 20.78 2.21 9.35
CA ASN A 200 20.23 1.34 8.34
C ASN A 200 20.35 -0.12 8.80
N SER A 201 19.23 -0.82 8.92
CA SER A 201 19.20 -2.23 9.33
C SER A 201 17.91 -2.90 8.86
N VAL A 202 18.05 -4.05 8.19
CA VAL A 202 16.90 -4.86 7.74
C VAL A 202 15.96 -5.20 8.88
N VAL A 203 16.52 -5.63 10.03
CA VAL A 203 15.73 -5.96 11.24
C VAL A 203 14.94 -4.76 11.73
N VAL A 204 15.55 -3.58 11.77
CA VAL A 204 14.91 -2.36 12.27
C VAL A 204 13.84 -1.90 11.30
N THR A 205 14.15 -1.83 10.01
CA THR A 205 13.23 -1.41 8.95
C THR A 205 11.97 -2.29 8.92
N ARG A 206 12.13 -3.62 8.93
CA ARG A 206 11.01 -4.58 9.02
C ARG A 206 10.33 -4.57 10.38
N GLY A 207 11.10 -4.39 11.46
CA GLY A 207 10.60 -4.31 12.83
C GLY A 207 9.59 -3.20 13.03
N VAL A 208 9.74 -2.09 12.33
CA VAL A 208 8.76 -0.98 12.31
C VAL A 208 7.42 -1.47 11.74
N SER A 209 7.43 -2.17 10.61
CA SER A 209 6.19 -2.74 10.03
C SER A 209 5.55 -3.77 10.96
N VAL A 210 6.34 -4.64 11.60
CA VAL A 210 5.83 -5.58 12.60
C VAL A 210 5.18 -4.84 13.75
N LEU A 211 5.78 -3.77 14.27
CA LEU A 211 5.22 -2.97 15.35
C LEU A 211 3.85 -2.39 14.98
N PHE A 212 3.73 -1.77 13.82
CA PHE A 212 2.46 -1.20 13.36
C PHE A 212 1.41 -2.28 13.00
N SER A 213 1.84 -3.46 12.55
CA SER A 213 0.95 -4.59 12.27
C SER A 213 0.24 -5.15 13.51
N VAL A 214 0.68 -4.78 14.72
CA VAL A 214 -0.03 -5.09 15.97
C VAL A 214 -1.35 -4.33 16.09
N LEU A 215 -1.46 -3.15 15.47
CA LEU A 215 -2.67 -2.32 15.53
C LEU A 215 -3.92 -3.06 15.04
N PRO A 216 -3.95 -3.69 13.85
CA PRO A 216 -5.10 -4.48 13.40
C PRO A 216 -5.36 -5.72 14.25
N ALA A 217 -4.33 -6.37 14.80
CA ALA A 217 -4.51 -7.49 15.71
C ALA A 217 -5.22 -7.07 17.01
N VAL A 218 -4.78 -5.96 17.60
CA VAL A 218 -5.39 -5.38 18.81
C VAL A 218 -6.79 -4.85 18.52
N SER A 219 -6.95 -3.99 17.52
CA SER A 219 -8.25 -3.39 17.17
C SER A 219 -9.27 -4.44 16.74
N GLY A 220 -8.85 -5.45 15.96
CA GLY A 220 -9.71 -6.55 15.55
C GLY A 220 -10.22 -7.39 16.73
N GLY A 221 -9.33 -7.76 17.66
CA GLY A 221 -9.72 -8.50 18.86
C GLY A 221 -10.64 -7.70 19.79
N LEU A 222 -10.35 -6.41 19.98
CA LEU A 222 -11.20 -5.51 20.77
C LEU A 222 -12.55 -5.27 20.09
N ALA A 223 -12.56 -5.06 18.77
CA ALA A 223 -13.79 -4.93 17.99
C ALA A 223 -14.65 -6.18 18.11
N PHE A 224 -14.02 -7.36 18.02
CA PHE A 224 -14.71 -8.65 18.14
C PHE A 224 -15.38 -8.84 19.49
N LYS A 225 -14.71 -8.39 20.57
CA LYS A 225 -15.29 -8.39 21.91
C LYS A 225 -16.41 -7.36 22.09
N GLN A 226 -16.13 -6.11 21.73
CA GLN A 226 -16.99 -4.97 22.06
C GLN A 226 -18.24 -4.88 21.16
N PHE A 227 -18.06 -5.04 19.84
CA PHE A 227 -19.12 -4.77 18.86
C PHE A 227 -19.89 -6.02 18.45
N PHE A 228 -19.27 -7.19 18.60
CA PHE A 228 -19.90 -8.48 18.29
C PHE A 228 -20.20 -9.32 19.53
N ASN A 229 -19.95 -8.77 20.74
CA ASN A 229 -20.21 -9.42 22.04
C ASN A 229 -19.59 -10.82 22.14
N SER A 230 -18.45 -11.04 21.50
CA SER A 230 -17.79 -12.34 21.49
C SER A 230 -17.02 -12.58 22.78
N ARG A 231 -17.12 -13.79 23.30
CA ARG A 231 -16.31 -14.25 24.43
C ARG A 231 -14.88 -14.65 24.05
N TYR A 232 -14.58 -14.68 22.74
CA TYR A 232 -13.33 -15.18 22.18
C TYR A 232 -12.58 -14.10 21.35
N PRO A 233 -12.15 -12.97 21.95
CA PRO A 233 -11.46 -11.91 21.22
C PRO A 233 -10.18 -12.39 20.51
N TRP A 234 -9.55 -13.43 21.04
CA TRP A 234 -8.37 -14.08 20.47
C TRP A 234 -8.61 -14.73 19.10
N LEU A 235 -9.88 -15.09 18.77
CA LEU A 235 -10.21 -15.63 17.45
C LEU A 235 -9.89 -14.62 16.33
N ALA A 236 -10.26 -13.35 16.50
CA ALA A 236 -9.97 -12.33 15.49
C ALA A 236 -8.46 -12.13 15.30
N VAL A 237 -7.68 -12.18 16.38
CA VAL A 237 -6.22 -12.07 16.32
C VAL A 237 -5.61 -13.25 15.57
N LEU A 238 -5.97 -14.48 15.96
CA LEU A 238 -5.39 -15.69 15.35
C LEU A 238 -5.89 -15.88 13.91
N MET A 239 -7.15 -15.54 13.60
CA MET A 239 -7.66 -15.57 12.23
C MET A 239 -6.92 -14.60 11.32
N LEU A 240 -6.63 -13.37 11.78
CA LEU A 240 -5.78 -12.44 11.05
C LEU A 240 -4.36 -12.98 10.89
N SER A 241 -3.84 -13.59 11.95
CA SER A 241 -2.46 -14.06 12.02
C SER A 241 -2.16 -15.21 11.04
N ILE A 242 -3.13 -16.08 10.76
CA ILE A 242 -2.96 -17.21 9.83
C ILE A 242 -3.27 -16.87 8.36
N MET A 243 -3.58 -15.63 8.02
CA MET A 243 -3.78 -15.23 6.62
C MET A 243 -2.44 -15.08 5.91
N PRO A 244 -2.13 -15.90 4.87
CA PRO A 244 -0.81 -15.88 4.23
C PRO A 244 -0.43 -14.51 3.68
N ALA A 245 -1.34 -13.80 3.00
CA ALA A 245 -1.07 -12.45 2.52
C ALA A 245 -0.70 -11.48 3.66
N TRP A 246 -1.43 -11.53 4.78
CA TRP A 246 -1.11 -10.70 5.94
C TRP A 246 0.17 -11.13 6.64
N PHE A 247 0.41 -12.44 6.75
CA PHE A 247 1.64 -12.97 7.33
C PHE A 247 2.86 -12.44 6.59
N LEU A 248 2.88 -12.53 5.26
CA LEU A 248 3.96 -12.05 4.41
C LEU A 248 4.14 -10.54 4.55
N HIS A 249 3.08 -9.76 4.27
CA HIS A 249 3.18 -8.29 4.22
C HIS A 249 3.38 -7.63 5.58
N SER A 250 3.00 -8.27 6.69
CA SER A 250 3.31 -7.78 8.04
C SER A 250 4.76 -8.02 8.47
N ARG A 251 5.55 -8.80 7.70
CA ARG A 251 6.99 -9.05 7.89
C ARG A 251 7.86 -8.28 6.90
N THR A 252 7.28 -7.53 5.98
CA THR A 252 7.96 -6.67 5.01
C THR A 252 7.76 -5.20 5.36
N ALA A 253 8.70 -4.37 4.96
CA ALA A 253 8.62 -2.93 5.21
C ALA A 253 7.88 -2.18 4.09
N PHE A 254 6.68 -2.65 3.75
CA PHE A 254 5.85 -1.98 2.73
C PHE A 254 4.88 -0.99 3.36
N GLU A 255 4.68 0.14 2.69
CA GLU A 255 3.68 1.14 3.03
C GLU A 255 2.26 0.56 3.07
N THR A 256 1.99 -0.47 2.27
CA THR A 256 0.69 -1.16 2.24
C THR A 256 0.31 -1.73 3.61
N SER A 257 1.23 -2.39 4.30
CA SER A 257 0.96 -3.00 5.61
C SER A 257 0.65 -1.95 6.68
N LEU A 258 1.31 -0.79 6.59
CA LEU A 258 1.04 0.37 7.45
C LEU A 258 -0.34 0.96 7.17
N ALA A 259 -0.68 1.15 5.88
CA ALA A 259 -1.98 1.70 5.47
C ALA A 259 -3.14 0.81 5.94
N VAL A 260 -3.03 -0.52 5.78
CA VAL A 260 -4.00 -1.49 6.28
C VAL A 260 -4.11 -1.45 7.81
N SER A 261 -2.98 -1.24 8.50
CA SER A 261 -2.95 -1.12 9.96
C SER A 261 -3.72 0.12 10.43
N PHE A 262 -3.52 1.26 9.79
CA PHE A 262 -4.26 2.49 10.09
C PHE A 262 -5.74 2.39 9.68
N TYR A 263 -6.05 1.73 8.58
CA TYR A 263 -7.42 1.45 8.16
C TYR A 263 -8.19 0.61 9.20
N ALA A 264 -7.56 -0.39 9.78
CA ALA A 264 -8.18 -1.19 10.85
C ALA A 264 -8.50 -0.34 12.09
N MET A 265 -7.60 0.59 12.46
CA MET A 265 -7.83 1.54 13.54
C MET A 265 -8.96 2.53 13.21
N PHE A 266 -9.03 3.02 11.97
CA PHE A 266 -10.14 3.84 11.49
C PHE A 266 -11.47 3.13 11.68
N LEU A 267 -11.60 1.88 11.23
CA LEU A 267 -12.82 1.08 11.37
C LEU A 267 -13.19 0.85 12.85
N TYR A 268 -12.20 0.57 13.70
CA TYR A 268 -12.40 0.38 15.13
C TYR A 268 -12.98 1.63 15.81
N PHE A 269 -12.36 2.80 15.57
CA PHE A 269 -12.82 4.05 16.16
C PHE A 269 -14.15 4.53 15.56
N TYR A 270 -14.40 4.24 14.29
CA TYR A 270 -15.71 4.46 13.69
C TYR A 270 -16.79 3.62 14.39
N LEU A 271 -16.55 2.34 14.64
CA LEU A 271 -17.46 1.48 15.37
C LEU A 271 -17.68 1.95 16.83
N LEU A 272 -16.63 2.44 17.47
CA LEU A 272 -16.73 3.03 18.80
C LEU A 272 -17.59 4.32 18.77
N TYR A 273 -17.41 5.16 17.75
CA TYR A 273 -18.26 6.31 17.50
C TYR A 273 -19.73 5.90 17.35
N ARG A 274 -20.01 4.78 16.68
CA ARG A 274 -21.36 4.24 16.50
C ARG A 274 -21.99 3.64 17.77
N GLN A 275 -21.21 3.48 18.84
CA GLN A 275 -21.68 3.09 20.19
C GLN A 275 -21.82 4.27 21.14
N ASP A 276 -22.32 5.39 20.65
CA ASP A 276 -22.60 6.60 21.42
C ASP A 276 -21.37 7.24 22.10
N HIS A 277 -20.18 7.02 21.49
CA HIS A 277 -18.94 7.70 21.87
C HIS A 277 -18.56 8.76 20.80
N PRO A 278 -19.26 9.89 20.69
CA PRO A 278 -19.10 10.81 19.55
C PRO A 278 -17.68 11.33 19.38
N ARG A 279 -16.90 11.44 20.46
CA ARG A 279 -15.50 11.89 20.42
C ARG A 279 -14.55 10.85 19.79
N ALA A 280 -14.96 9.59 19.64
CA ALA A 280 -14.20 8.58 18.92
C ALA A 280 -14.07 8.90 17.42
N LEU A 281 -14.85 9.84 16.91
CA LEU A 281 -14.72 10.32 15.55
C LEU A 281 -13.37 11.05 15.30
N TYR A 282 -12.78 11.69 16.33
CA TYR A 282 -11.47 12.34 16.20
C TYR A 282 -10.35 11.35 15.84
N PRO A 283 -10.09 10.30 16.65
CA PRO A 283 -9.09 9.30 16.25
C PRO A 283 -9.49 8.55 14.97
N ALA A 284 -10.77 8.36 14.67
CA ALA A 284 -11.18 7.77 13.40
C ALA A 284 -10.67 8.60 12.20
N VAL A 285 -10.86 9.92 12.22
CA VAL A 285 -10.39 10.83 11.16
C VAL A 285 -8.85 10.87 11.11
N ILE A 286 -8.16 10.86 12.25
CA ILE A 286 -6.69 10.83 12.29
C ILE A 286 -6.16 9.54 11.62
N PHE A 287 -6.69 8.38 11.96
CA PHE A 287 -6.24 7.11 11.37
C PHE A 287 -6.65 6.98 9.90
N ALA A 288 -7.78 7.55 9.50
CA ALA A 288 -8.13 7.65 8.08
C ALA A 288 -7.11 8.51 7.31
N ALA A 289 -6.72 9.67 7.86
CA ALA A 289 -5.69 10.51 7.24
C ALA A 289 -4.32 9.81 7.19
N LEU A 290 -3.91 9.13 8.27
CA LEU A 290 -2.67 8.35 8.26
C LEU A 290 -2.69 7.27 7.16
N ALA A 291 -3.79 6.52 7.00
CA ALA A 291 -3.90 5.54 5.93
C ALA A 291 -3.89 6.20 4.53
N PHE A 292 -4.57 7.35 4.37
CA PHE A 292 -4.62 8.12 3.12
C PHE A 292 -3.23 8.57 2.65
N TYR A 293 -2.40 9.09 3.57
CA TYR A 293 -1.05 9.55 3.25
C TYR A 293 -0.04 8.42 3.13
N THR A 294 -0.33 7.23 3.66
CA THR A 294 0.62 6.12 3.65
C THR A 294 0.72 5.45 2.28
N TYR A 295 -0.41 5.26 1.56
CA TYR A 295 -0.45 4.44 0.36
C TYR A 295 -1.51 4.92 -0.65
N SER A 296 -1.13 5.10 -1.92
CA SER A 296 -2.01 5.67 -2.94
C SER A 296 -3.34 4.89 -3.14
N PRO A 297 -3.39 3.55 -3.24
CA PRO A 297 -4.64 2.81 -3.33
C PRO A 297 -5.55 2.97 -2.09
N ALA A 298 -4.97 3.25 -0.90
CA ALA A 298 -5.74 3.51 0.31
C ALA A 298 -6.64 4.73 0.17
N GLN A 299 -6.26 5.72 -0.63
CA GLN A 299 -7.02 6.94 -0.85
C GLN A 299 -8.43 6.61 -1.36
N LEU A 300 -8.53 5.79 -2.40
CA LEU A 300 -9.83 5.41 -2.96
C LEU A 300 -10.59 4.45 -2.04
N VAL A 301 -9.92 3.47 -1.43
CA VAL A 301 -10.54 2.55 -0.46
C VAL A 301 -11.17 3.34 0.70
N LEU A 302 -10.46 4.34 1.23
CA LEU A 302 -10.97 5.19 2.31
C LEU A 302 -12.15 6.05 1.87
N VAL A 303 -12.06 6.69 0.69
CA VAL A 303 -13.16 7.51 0.16
C VAL A 303 -14.40 6.65 -0.02
N VAL A 304 -14.29 5.50 -0.67
CA VAL A 304 -15.42 4.57 -0.87
C VAL A 304 -15.98 4.10 0.49
N THR A 305 -15.10 3.70 1.42
CA THR A 305 -15.51 3.29 2.76
C THR A 305 -16.26 4.43 3.48
N ALA A 306 -15.69 5.63 3.51
CA ALA A 306 -16.27 6.78 4.21
C ALA A 306 -17.63 7.19 3.62
N VAL A 307 -17.74 7.23 2.28
CA VAL A 307 -18.99 7.55 1.58
C VAL A 307 -20.07 6.50 1.90
N LEU A 308 -19.75 5.20 1.81
CA LEU A 308 -20.70 4.14 2.10
C LEU A 308 -21.11 4.13 3.57
N LEU A 309 -20.18 4.35 4.51
CA LEU A 309 -20.48 4.48 5.94
C LEU A 309 -21.35 5.71 6.21
N PHE A 310 -21.02 6.84 5.60
CA PHE A 310 -21.83 8.07 5.73
C PHE A 310 -23.25 7.86 5.24
N LEU A 311 -23.43 7.32 4.03
CA LEU A 311 -24.76 7.09 3.47
C LEU A 311 -25.56 6.05 4.28
N SER A 312 -24.91 4.98 4.73
CA SER A 312 -25.57 3.91 5.49
C SER A 312 -26.05 4.36 6.88
N ASP A 313 -25.38 5.35 7.47
CA ASP A 313 -25.63 5.84 8.82
C ASP A 313 -26.03 7.33 8.86
N LEU A 314 -26.50 7.87 7.72
CA LEU A 314 -26.79 9.29 7.53
C LEU A 314 -27.63 9.90 8.68
N ARG A 315 -28.70 9.20 9.11
CA ARG A 315 -29.56 9.67 10.20
C ARG A 315 -28.82 9.80 11.53
N TYR A 316 -27.83 8.98 11.78
CA TYR A 316 -26.99 9.04 12.97
C TYR A 316 -26.02 10.20 12.89
N HIS A 317 -25.38 10.41 11.75
CA HIS A 317 -24.45 11.51 11.53
C HIS A 317 -25.12 12.87 11.64
N LEU A 318 -26.36 13.01 11.17
CA LEU A 318 -27.13 14.24 11.29
C LEU A 318 -27.53 14.60 12.74
N ARG A 319 -27.40 13.66 13.70
CA ARG A 319 -27.65 13.88 15.14
C ARG A 319 -26.36 14.17 15.92
N LEU A 320 -25.25 14.32 15.24
CA LEU A 320 -23.95 14.59 15.89
C LEU A 320 -24.01 15.93 16.65
N PRO A 321 -23.54 15.99 17.92
CA PRO A 321 -23.44 17.25 18.67
C PRO A 321 -22.62 18.29 17.89
N ARG A 322 -23.09 19.54 17.86
CA ARG A 322 -22.49 20.62 17.08
C ARG A 322 -21.01 20.85 17.41
N ASP A 323 -20.64 20.75 18.69
CA ASP A 323 -19.26 20.91 19.15
C ASP A 323 -18.35 19.81 18.60
N VAL A 324 -18.82 18.56 18.55
CA VAL A 324 -18.08 17.42 17.98
C VAL A 324 -17.98 17.58 16.47
N PHE A 325 -19.07 17.96 15.80
CA PHE A 325 -19.07 18.21 14.36
C PHE A 325 -18.04 19.29 13.98
N GLN A 326 -18.10 20.46 14.65
CA GLN A 326 -17.19 21.58 14.37
C GLN A 326 -15.71 21.19 14.59
N LYS A 327 -15.41 20.49 15.69
CA LYS A 327 -14.05 20.03 15.99
C LYS A 327 -13.57 18.97 14.98
N THR A 328 -14.46 18.04 14.58
CA THR A 328 -14.13 17.04 13.56
C THR A 328 -13.91 17.70 12.20
N ALA A 329 -14.77 18.62 11.80
CA ALA A 329 -14.62 19.37 10.55
C ALA A 329 -13.32 20.20 10.55
N GLY A 330 -13.01 20.90 11.64
CA GLY A 330 -11.75 21.62 11.79
C GLY A 330 -10.52 20.70 11.74
N LEU A 331 -10.57 19.55 12.41
CA LEU A 331 -9.52 18.54 12.36
C LEU A 331 -9.35 17.98 10.94
N THR A 332 -10.45 17.66 10.25
CA THR A 332 -10.39 17.19 8.86
C THR A 332 -9.80 18.24 7.95
N ALA A 333 -10.23 19.50 8.06
CA ALA A 333 -9.66 20.61 7.30
C ALA A 333 -8.15 20.75 7.54
N LEU A 334 -7.70 20.65 8.81
CA LEU A 334 -6.27 20.67 9.14
C LEU A 334 -5.50 19.52 8.47
N LEU A 335 -6.06 18.31 8.51
CA LEU A 335 -5.42 17.11 7.94
C LEU A 335 -5.44 17.10 6.40
N VAL A 336 -6.29 17.89 5.75
CA VAL A 336 -6.31 18.05 4.30
C VAL A 336 -5.25 19.07 3.82
N ILE A 337 -4.78 19.99 4.68
CA ILE A 337 -3.81 21.03 4.30
C ILE A 337 -2.56 20.46 3.61
N PRO A 338 -1.89 19.40 4.11
CA PRO A 338 -0.71 18.86 3.45
C PRO A 338 -0.99 18.37 2.03
N TYR A 339 -2.14 17.72 1.82
CA TYR A 339 -2.52 17.26 0.48
C TYR A 339 -2.83 18.44 -0.47
N LEU A 340 -3.52 19.45 0.03
CA LEU A 340 -3.81 20.65 -0.75
C LEU A 340 -2.50 21.39 -1.13
N ARG A 341 -1.57 21.51 -0.19
CA ARG A 341 -0.23 22.04 -0.47
C ARG A 341 0.43 21.25 -1.61
N PHE A 342 0.51 19.93 -1.49
CA PHE A 342 1.08 19.06 -2.52
C PHE A 342 0.40 19.22 -3.88
N TYR A 343 -0.93 19.23 -3.90
CA TYR A 343 -1.69 19.41 -5.15
C TYR A 343 -1.41 20.75 -5.84
N LEU A 344 -1.20 21.81 -5.07
CA LEU A 344 -0.86 23.15 -5.60
C LEU A 344 0.59 23.22 -6.10
N GLU A 345 1.51 22.54 -5.42
CA GLU A 345 2.92 22.47 -5.81
C GLU A 345 3.13 21.50 -7.01
N HIS A 346 2.36 20.42 -7.10
CA HIS A 346 2.49 19.36 -8.10
C HIS A 346 1.12 18.97 -8.73
N PRO A 347 0.50 19.87 -9.53
CA PRO A 347 -0.89 19.69 -9.98
C PRO A 347 -1.12 18.48 -10.90
N ASN A 348 -0.09 18.00 -11.61
CA ASN A 348 -0.19 16.89 -12.56
C ASN A 348 0.26 15.54 -11.96
N GLU A 349 0.76 15.52 -10.74
CA GLU A 349 1.42 14.34 -10.20
C GLU A 349 0.48 13.12 -10.04
N ASN A 350 -0.79 13.37 -9.71
CA ASN A 350 -1.78 12.29 -9.65
C ASN A 350 -2.01 11.62 -11.02
N LEU A 351 -1.96 12.41 -12.11
CA LEU A 351 -2.07 11.89 -13.48
C LEU A 351 -0.80 11.14 -13.89
N ASN A 352 0.37 11.72 -13.59
CA ASN A 352 1.67 11.10 -13.83
C ASN A 352 1.76 9.74 -13.13
N HIS A 353 1.32 9.66 -11.87
CA HIS A 353 1.29 8.41 -11.11
C HIS A 353 0.41 7.35 -11.77
N LEU A 354 -0.80 7.71 -12.21
CA LEU A 354 -1.67 6.79 -12.94
C LEU A 354 -1.08 6.36 -14.29
N GLN A 355 -0.39 7.26 -14.98
CA GLN A 355 0.29 6.96 -16.25
C GLN A 355 1.43 5.95 -16.04
N GLN A 356 2.27 6.16 -15.03
CA GLN A 356 3.37 5.24 -14.70
C GLN A 356 2.88 3.84 -14.29
N LEU A 357 1.70 3.76 -13.67
CA LEU A 357 1.05 2.50 -13.35
C LEU A 357 0.34 1.86 -14.55
N GLY A 358 0.40 2.46 -15.74
CA GLY A 358 -0.27 1.96 -16.94
C GLY A 358 -1.80 1.94 -16.82
N SER A 359 -2.38 2.91 -16.11
CA SER A 359 -3.82 2.94 -15.88
C SER A 359 -4.60 3.15 -17.20
N TYR A 360 -5.49 2.23 -17.50
CA TYR A 360 -6.40 2.31 -18.66
C TYR A 360 -7.34 3.54 -18.60
N TRP A 361 -7.45 4.21 -17.44
CA TRP A 361 -8.23 5.46 -17.34
C TRP A 361 -7.66 6.59 -18.18
N LEU A 362 -6.36 6.57 -18.44
CA LEU A 362 -5.68 7.55 -19.28
C LEU A 362 -5.66 7.16 -20.77
N ALA A 363 -6.00 5.91 -21.09
CA ALA A 363 -6.08 5.45 -22.47
C ALA A 363 -7.21 6.17 -23.24
N GLN A 364 -7.02 6.36 -24.54
CA GLN A 364 -8.03 6.98 -25.41
C GLN A 364 -9.07 5.95 -25.87
N ILE A 365 -9.79 5.37 -24.91
CA ILE A 365 -10.88 4.41 -25.13
C ILE A 365 -12.21 4.99 -24.64
N PRO A 366 -13.37 4.51 -25.16
CA PRO A 366 -14.68 4.97 -24.71
C PRO A 366 -14.91 4.82 -23.21
N LEU A 367 -15.65 5.76 -22.60
CA LEU A 367 -15.94 5.73 -21.16
C LEU A 367 -16.61 4.42 -20.72
N ILE A 368 -17.49 3.86 -21.56
CA ILE A 368 -18.17 2.59 -21.27
C ILE A 368 -17.18 1.42 -21.15
N GLU A 369 -16.12 1.43 -21.93
CA GLU A 369 -15.05 0.42 -21.85
C GLU A 369 -14.21 0.62 -20.59
N LYS A 370 -13.86 1.88 -20.23
CA LYS A 370 -13.19 2.18 -18.96
C LYS A 370 -14.00 1.67 -17.76
N LEU A 371 -15.29 1.93 -17.75
CA LEU A 371 -16.20 1.44 -16.71
C LEU A 371 -16.28 -0.10 -16.72
N GLY A 372 -16.34 -0.73 -17.91
CA GLY A 372 -16.33 -2.18 -18.05
C GLY A 372 -15.08 -2.81 -17.46
N ARG A 373 -13.88 -2.25 -17.76
CA ARG A 373 -12.59 -2.69 -17.19
C ARG A 373 -12.56 -2.47 -15.67
N TYR A 374 -13.01 -1.30 -15.19
CA TYR A 374 -13.07 -1.03 -13.75
C TYR A 374 -13.93 -2.07 -13.01
N PHE A 375 -15.14 -2.34 -13.49
CA PHE A 375 -16.03 -3.34 -12.87
C PHE A 375 -15.49 -4.75 -13.02
N GLY A 376 -14.80 -5.08 -14.11
CA GLY A 376 -14.10 -6.35 -14.28
C GLY A 376 -13.04 -6.58 -13.22
N GLU A 377 -12.10 -5.65 -13.07
CA GLU A 377 -11.04 -5.68 -12.05
C GLU A 377 -11.60 -5.66 -10.62
N TYR A 378 -12.64 -4.84 -10.39
CA TYR A 378 -13.31 -4.76 -9.10
C TYR A 378 -13.96 -6.09 -8.71
N LEU A 379 -14.69 -6.74 -9.62
CA LEU A 379 -15.32 -8.03 -9.36
C LEU A 379 -14.27 -9.16 -9.23
N ALA A 380 -13.19 -9.10 -9.99
CA ALA A 380 -12.07 -10.02 -9.84
C ALA A 380 -11.47 -9.90 -8.42
N GLY A 381 -11.35 -8.69 -7.87
CA GLY A 381 -10.93 -8.44 -6.49
C GLY A 381 -11.90 -8.93 -5.40
N LEU A 382 -13.17 -9.22 -5.74
CA LEU A 382 -14.14 -9.86 -4.86
C LEU A 382 -14.22 -11.39 -5.08
N ASN A 383 -13.58 -11.91 -6.13
CA ASN A 383 -13.68 -13.33 -6.49
C ASN A 383 -13.02 -14.23 -5.43
N PRO A 384 -13.76 -15.18 -4.81
CA PRO A 384 -13.19 -16.11 -3.84
C PRO A 384 -12.02 -16.95 -4.40
N LEU A 385 -11.99 -17.24 -5.70
CA LEU A 385 -10.89 -17.99 -6.32
C LEU A 385 -9.57 -17.26 -6.20
N TYR A 386 -9.56 -15.95 -6.41
CA TYR A 386 -8.37 -15.11 -6.21
C TYR A 386 -7.86 -15.16 -4.76
N TRP A 387 -8.77 -15.17 -3.79
CA TRP A 387 -8.40 -15.10 -2.38
C TRP A 387 -7.96 -16.42 -1.78
N PHE A 388 -8.60 -17.54 -2.13
CA PHE A 388 -8.41 -18.81 -1.43
C PHE A 388 -7.52 -19.80 -2.17
N PHE A 389 -7.18 -19.55 -3.42
CA PHE A 389 -6.35 -20.44 -4.22
C PHE A 389 -5.11 -19.73 -4.74
N PRO A 390 -4.01 -20.45 -4.99
CA PRO A 390 -2.84 -19.90 -5.66
C PRO A 390 -3.24 -19.31 -7.01
N ASN A 391 -2.63 -18.19 -7.38
CA ASN A 391 -2.90 -17.49 -8.64
C ASN A 391 -1.60 -17.03 -9.29
N SER A 392 -1.66 -16.65 -10.57
CA SER A 392 -0.56 -16.10 -11.36
C SER A 392 -0.72 -14.60 -11.65
N ILE A 393 -1.70 -13.95 -11.01
CA ILE A 393 -1.95 -12.50 -11.18
C ILE A 393 -0.89 -11.73 -10.43
N ASP A 394 -0.57 -12.18 -9.22
CA ASP A 394 0.42 -11.54 -8.37
C ASP A 394 1.83 -12.06 -8.65
N ILE A 395 2.80 -11.17 -8.57
CA ILE A 395 4.21 -11.54 -8.74
C ILE A 395 4.70 -12.39 -7.56
N PRO A 396 5.68 -13.29 -7.78
CA PRO A 396 6.08 -14.30 -6.80
C PRO A 396 6.45 -13.75 -5.41
N ARG A 397 7.05 -12.56 -5.33
CA ARG A 397 7.45 -11.95 -4.07
C ARG A 397 6.29 -11.48 -3.18
N HIS A 398 5.07 -11.41 -3.70
CA HIS A 398 3.86 -11.04 -2.94
C HIS A 398 2.95 -12.23 -2.61
N ILE A 399 3.39 -13.45 -2.91
CA ILE A 399 2.65 -14.70 -2.66
C ILE A 399 3.48 -15.62 -1.75
N MET A 400 2.82 -16.42 -0.95
CA MET A 400 3.45 -17.49 -0.16
C MET A 400 3.31 -18.82 -0.90
N GLY A 401 4.23 -19.12 -1.81
CA GLY A 401 4.27 -20.40 -2.50
C GLY A 401 2.91 -20.88 -3.04
N ASN A 402 2.50 -22.06 -2.57
CA ASN A 402 1.23 -22.68 -2.97
C ASN A 402 0.02 -22.24 -2.12
N TYR A 403 0.17 -21.23 -1.26
CA TYR A 403 -0.95 -20.70 -0.48
C TYR A 403 -1.78 -19.74 -1.33
N GLY A 404 -3.11 -19.73 -1.12
CA GLY A 404 -3.93 -18.57 -1.48
C GLY A 404 -3.65 -17.41 -0.51
N HIS A 405 -4.15 -16.25 -0.81
CA HIS A 405 -4.04 -15.08 0.08
C HIS A 405 -4.71 -15.28 1.43
N LEU A 406 -5.77 -16.09 1.45
CA LEU A 406 -6.47 -16.59 2.63
C LEU A 406 -6.41 -18.12 2.62
N LEU A 407 -6.28 -18.73 3.79
CA LEU A 407 -6.25 -20.20 3.86
C LEU A 407 -7.61 -20.80 3.45
N VAL A 408 -7.59 -21.80 2.57
CA VAL A 408 -8.80 -22.49 2.08
C VAL A 408 -9.68 -23.00 3.22
N PHE A 409 -9.08 -23.52 4.30
CA PHE A 409 -9.84 -24.00 5.44
C PHE A 409 -10.66 -22.89 6.14
N SER A 410 -10.30 -21.62 5.99
CA SER A 410 -11.03 -20.48 6.53
C SER A 410 -12.29 -20.10 5.69
N LEU A 411 -12.38 -20.57 4.45
CA LEU A 411 -13.47 -20.29 3.52
C LEU A 411 -14.86 -20.57 4.12
N PRO A 412 -15.18 -21.75 4.69
CA PRO A 412 -16.51 -22.00 5.24
C PRO A 412 -16.84 -21.07 6.40
N PHE A 413 -15.87 -20.68 7.22
CA PHE A 413 -16.09 -19.75 8.32
C PHE A 413 -16.30 -18.33 7.85
N ILE A 414 -15.53 -17.87 6.85
CA ILE A 414 -15.71 -16.55 6.24
C ILE A 414 -17.07 -16.48 5.54
N ALA A 415 -17.45 -17.48 4.76
CA ALA A 415 -18.77 -17.55 4.11
C ALA A 415 -19.91 -17.51 5.11
N TRP A 416 -19.80 -18.28 6.21
CA TRP A 416 -20.78 -18.25 7.29
C TRP A 416 -20.81 -16.90 8.00
N GLY A 417 -19.66 -16.26 8.20
CA GLY A 417 -19.54 -14.91 8.74
C GLY A 417 -20.20 -13.87 7.86
N VAL A 418 -20.04 -13.96 6.53
CA VAL A 418 -20.75 -13.10 5.56
C VAL A 418 -22.25 -13.29 5.68
N PHE A 419 -22.74 -14.53 5.72
CA PHE A 419 -24.16 -14.82 5.93
C PHE A 419 -24.69 -14.17 7.22
N LEU A 420 -23.94 -14.31 8.33
CA LEU A 420 -24.32 -13.69 9.62
C LEU A 420 -24.32 -12.16 9.52
N ALA A 421 -23.37 -11.58 8.80
CA ALA A 421 -23.30 -10.14 8.61
C ALA A 421 -24.47 -9.62 7.78
N VAL A 422 -24.83 -10.30 6.71
CA VAL A 422 -26.02 -9.97 5.90
C VAL A 422 -27.30 -10.12 6.72
N LYS A 423 -27.45 -11.21 7.47
CA LYS A 423 -28.61 -11.45 8.36
C LYS A 423 -28.78 -10.34 9.40
N ASN A 424 -27.66 -9.82 9.93
CA ASN A 424 -27.63 -8.78 10.95
C ASN A 424 -27.32 -7.39 10.38
N PHE A 425 -27.58 -7.13 9.11
CA PHE A 425 -27.26 -5.90 8.39
C PHE A 425 -27.77 -4.61 9.07
N ARG A 426 -28.84 -4.70 9.85
CA ARG A 426 -29.37 -3.55 10.62
C ARG A 426 -28.39 -3.06 11.69
N SER A 427 -27.52 -3.91 12.20
CA SER A 427 -26.45 -3.51 13.15
C SER A 427 -25.31 -2.79 12.41
N SER A 428 -24.88 -1.65 12.96
CA SER A 428 -23.77 -0.87 12.38
C SER A 428 -22.45 -1.68 12.29
N ALA A 429 -22.18 -2.54 13.27
CA ALA A 429 -20.99 -3.35 13.30
C ALA A 429 -20.90 -4.33 12.10
N TYR A 430 -21.98 -5.08 11.87
CA TYR A 430 -22.04 -6.03 10.75
C TYR A 430 -22.04 -5.32 9.39
N ARG A 431 -22.76 -4.20 9.28
CA ARG A 431 -22.81 -3.37 8.08
C ARG A 431 -21.45 -2.78 7.75
N THR A 432 -20.70 -2.31 8.74
CA THR A 432 -19.33 -1.79 8.55
C THR A 432 -18.39 -2.86 7.98
N LEU A 433 -18.49 -4.12 8.43
CA LEU A 433 -17.69 -5.21 7.83
C LEU A 433 -18.05 -5.45 6.36
N LEU A 434 -19.33 -5.47 6.02
CA LEU A 434 -19.76 -5.63 4.62
C LEU A 434 -19.28 -4.47 3.74
N ILE A 435 -19.36 -3.24 4.25
CA ILE A 435 -18.86 -2.05 3.57
C ILE A 435 -17.34 -2.16 3.37
N ALA A 436 -16.60 -2.62 4.37
CA ALA A 436 -15.15 -2.81 4.25
C ALA A 436 -14.78 -3.87 3.19
N VAL A 437 -15.55 -4.97 3.08
CA VAL A 437 -15.40 -5.96 1.99
C VAL A 437 -15.62 -5.31 0.63
N ILE A 438 -16.74 -4.57 0.48
CA ILE A 438 -17.08 -3.90 -0.78
C ILE A 438 -16.02 -2.84 -1.16
N ALA A 439 -15.52 -2.08 -0.19
CA ALA A 439 -14.55 -1.02 -0.47
C ALA A 439 -13.14 -1.54 -0.83
N ALA A 440 -12.73 -2.70 -0.31
CA ALA A 440 -11.34 -3.19 -0.42
C ALA A 440 -10.79 -3.26 -1.86
N PRO A 441 -11.51 -3.72 -2.91
CA PRO A 441 -10.97 -3.80 -4.26
C PRO A 441 -10.93 -2.47 -5.01
N SER A 442 -11.58 -1.40 -4.50
CA SER A 442 -11.78 -0.16 -5.26
C SER A 442 -10.48 0.51 -5.70
N GLY A 443 -9.43 0.46 -4.86
CA GLY A 443 -8.13 1.04 -5.19
C GLY A 443 -7.39 0.28 -6.29
N ALA A 444 -7.49 -1.06 -6.31
CA ALA A 444 -6.88 -1.90 -7.32
C ALA A 444 -7.56 -1.74 -8.69
N ALA A 445 -8.87 -1.57 -8.69
CA ALA A 445 -9.67 -1.52 -9.92
C ALA A 445 -9.31 -0.39 -10.89
N LEU A 446 -8.58 0.65 -10.46
CA LEU A 446 -8.10 1.74 -11.32
C LEU A 446 -6.91 1.36 -12.22
N VAL A 447 -6.10 0.40 -11.80
CA VAL A 447 -4.81 0.09 -12.46
C VAL A 447 -4.61 -1.40 -12.75
N GLY A 448 -5.38 -2.25 -12.09
CA GLY A 448 -5.30 -3.70 -12.19
C GLY A 448 -5.23 -4.38 -10.82
N LEU A 449 -5.78 -5.60 -10.76
CA LEU A 449 -5.80 -6.42 -9.57
C LEU A 449 -4.38 -6.77 -9.12
N GLY A 450 -4.16 -6.71 -7.79
CA GLY A 450 -2.93 -7.13 -7.13
C GLY A 450 -3.09 -7.11 -5.63
N ILE A 451 -2.44 -8.05 -4.94
CA ILE A 451 -2.62 -8.25 -3.49
C ILE A 451 -2.20 -7.02 -2.69
N THR A 452 -1.13 -6.34 -3.07
CA THR A 452 -0.68 -5.13 -2.39
C THR A 452 -1.76 -4.06 -2.38
N ARG A 453 -2.50 -3.91 -3.48
CA ARG A 453 -3.58 -2.92 -3.64
C ARG A 453 -4.90 -3.34 -2.98
N THR A 454 -5.13 -4.65 -2.80
CA THR A 454 -6.36 -5.21 -2.22
C THR A 454 -6.21 -5.72 -0.79
N LEU A 455 -5.03 -5.58 -0.18
CA LEU A 455 -4.70 -6.15 1.14
C LEU A 455 -5.65 -5.68 2.27
N PHE A 456 -6.36 -4.58 2.08
CA PHE A 456 -7.42 -4.10 2.99
C PHE A 456 -8.49 -5.15 3.29
N MET A 457 -8.70 -6.11 2.39
CA MET A 457 -9.65 -7.22 2.54
C MET A 457 -9.34 -8.12 3.74
N VAL A 458 -8.08 -8.24 4.16
CA VAL A 458 -7.70 -9.12 5.27
C VAL A 458 -8.38 -8.73 6.58
N ILE A 459 -8.69 -7.44 6.79
CA ILE A 459 -9.31 -6.96 8.02
C ILE A 459 -10.76 -7.46 8.14
N PRO A 460 -11.68 -7.16 7.20
CA PRO A 460 -13.03 -7.69 7.28
C PRO A 460 -13.05 -9.22 7.15
N ALA A 461 -12.18 -9.84 6.35
CA ALA A 461 -12.10 -11.30 6.22
C ALA A 461 -11.75 -11.99 7.55
N ALA A 462 -10.78 -11.45 8.31
CA ALA A 462 -10.41 -11.97 9.63
C ALA A 462 -11.58 -11.92 10.62
N LEU A 463 -12.29 -10.80 10.66
CA LEU A 463 -13.44 -10.61 11.56
C LEU A 463 -14.63 -11.48 11.14
N LEU A 464 -14.92 -11.59 9.85
CA LEU A 464 -15.96 -12.48 9.33
C LEU A 464 -15.64 -13.94 9.60
N GLY A 465 -14.38 -14.37 9.38
CA GLY A 465 -13.93 -15.71 9.72
C GLY A 465 -14.01 -16.02 11.21
N ALA A 466 -13.65 -15.06 12.06
CA ALA A 466 -13.81 -15.17 13.51
C ALA A 466 -15.28 -15.29 13.93
N LEU A 467 -16.20 -14.52 13.30
CA LEU A 467 -17.65 -14.59 13.52
C LEU A 467 -18.20 -15.96 13.15
N GLY A 468 -17.85 -16.46 11.97
CA GLY A 468 -18.27 -17.78 11.51
C GLY A 468 -17.77 -18.88 12.43
N LEU A 469 -16.48 -18.86 12.78
CA LEU A 469 -15.87 -19.85 13.65
C LEU A 469 -16.46 -19.81 15.08
N ALA A 470 -16.66 -18.60 15.65
CA ALA A 470 -17.31 -18.46 16.95
C ALA A 470 -18.74 -19.02 16.93
N SER A 471 -19.51 -18.74 15.87
CA SER A 471 -20.86 -19.28 15.68
C SER A 471 -20.85 -20.79 15.55
N THR A 472 -19.91 -21.37 14.84
CA THR A 472 -19.71 -22.82 14.71
C THR A 472 -19.35 -23.43 16.06
N MET A 473 -18.48 -22.81 16.85
CA MET A 473 -18.15 -23.26 18.21
C MET A 473 -19.42 -23.28 19.11
N GLU A 474 -20.22 -22.23 19.09
CA GLU A 474 -21.46 -22.18 19.90
C GLU A 474 -22.49 -23.22 19.40
N TRP A 475 -22.55 -23.50 18.11
CA TRP A 475 -23.38 -24.58 17.56
C TRP A 475 -22.90 -25.95 18.04
N LEU A 476 -21.59 -26.25 17.97
CA LEU A 476 -21.00 -27.51 18.46
C LEU A 476 -21.24 -27.73 19.96
N LEU A 477 -21.17 -26.66 20.77
CA LEU A 477 -21.47 -26.72 22.21
C LEU A 477 -22.90 -27.14 22.48
N ARG A 478 -23.85 -26.72 21.64
CA ARG A 478 -25.28 -27.08 21.77
C ARG A 478 -25.55 -28.52 21.32
N MET A 479 -24.91 -28.95 20.23
CA MET A 479 -25.15 -30.25 19.62
C MET A 479 -24.51 -31.40 20.40
N TRP A 480 -23.25 -31.21 20.83
CA TRP A 480 -22.43 -32.33 21.37
C TRP A 480 -22.14 -32.23 22.85
N GLN A 481 -22.71 -31.26 23.54
CA GLN A 481 -22.56 -31.01 24.99
C GLN A 481 -21.08 -31.02 25.47
N VAL A 482 -20.13 -30.69 24.58
CA VAL A 482 -18.72 -30.56 24.87
C VAL A 482 -18.49 -29.44 25.88
N LYS A 483 -17.58 -29.64 26.84
CA LYS A 483 -17.23 -28.55 27.76
C LYS A 483 -16.64 -27.36 26.99
N ARG A 484 -17.24 -26.18 27.16
CA ARG A 484 -16.83 -24.94 26.48
C ARG A 484 -15.33 -24.68 26.53
N ARG A 485 -14.70 -24.94 27.69
CA ARG A 485 -13.28 -24.74 27.90
C ARG A 485 -12.43 -25.65 27.00
N ILE A 486 -12.83 -26.91 26.83
CA ILE A 486 -12.11 -27.88 25.98
C ILE A 486 -12.18 -27.43 24.52
N LEU A 487 -13.37 -27.05 24.03
CA LEU A 487 -13.52 -26.58 22.64
C LEU A 487 -12.74 -25.29 22.42
N ALA A 488 -12.79 -24.32 23.33
CA ALA A 488 -12.05 -23.06 23.21
C ALA A 488 -10.53 -23.29 23.21
N VAL A 489 -10.02 -24.13 24.10
CA VAL A 489 -8.58 -24.46 24.15
C VAL A 489 -8.17 -25.24 22.91
N GLY A 490 -8.95 -26.25 22.49
CA GLY A 490 -8.66 -27.01 21.26
C GLY A 490 -8.62 -26.13 20.01
N THR A 491 -9.59 -25.22 19.83
CA THR A 491 -9.60 -24.28 18.70
C THR A 491 -8.43 -23.29 18.78
N PHE A 492 -8.10 -22.81 19.98
CA PHE A 492 -6.94 -21.94 20.19
C PHE A 492 -5.64 -22.64 19.79
N LEU A 493 -5.41 -23.86 20.26
CA LEU A 493 -4.21 -24.64 19.95
C LEU A 493 -4.12 -24.99 18.46
N LEU A 494 -5.26 -25.30 17.83
CA LEU A 494 -5.32 -25.54 16.38
C LEU A 494 -4.87 -24.32 15.59
N LEU A 495 -5.43 -23.14 15.88
CA LEU A 495 -5.06 -21.90 15.19
C LEU A 495 -3.61 -21.47 15.50
N ALA A 496 -3.17 -21.64 16.75
CA ALA A 496 -1.78 -21.41 17.13
C ALA A 496 -0.83 -22.36 16.39
N GLY A 497 -1.20 -23.64 16.29
CA GLY A 497 -0.46 -24.65 15.54
C GLY A 497 -0.32 -24.28 14.06
N PHE A 498 -1.39 -23.81 13.41
CA PHE A 498 -1.33 -23.31 12.04
C PHE A 498 -0.41 -22.10 11.88
N ASN A 499 -0.37 -21.17 12.84
CA ASN A 499 0.55 -20.04 12.81
C ASN A 499 2.02 -20.49 12.81
N PHE A 500 2.38 -21.43 13.68
CA PHE A 500 3.75 -21.95 13.75
C PHE A 500 4.08 -22.88 12.58
N PHE A 501 3.10 -23.67 12.10
CA PHE A 501 3.26 -24.48 10.89
C PHE A 501 3.58 -23.60 9.68
N MET A 502 2.81 -22.52 9.46
CA MET A 502 3.02 -21.59 8.36
C MET A 502 4.38 -20.89 8.46
N LEU A 503 4.82 -20.50 9.67
CA LEU A 503 6.15 -19.95 9.89
C LEU A 503 7.24 -21.00 9.57
N GLY A 504 7.09 -22.24 10.06
CA GLY A 504 8.04 -23.33 9.80
C GLY A 504 8.16 -23.63 8.29
N ASP A 505 7.02 -23.72 7.59
CA ASP A 505 6.97 -23.94 6.16
C ASP A 505 7.63 -22.78 5.37
N ALA A 506 7.36 -21.53 5.77
CA ALA A 506 7.99 -20.36 5.19
C ALA A 506 9.52 -20.35 5.37
N LEU A 507 10.02 -20.77 6.52
CA LEU A 507 11.46 -20.81 6.81
C LEU A 507 12.20 -22.00 6.16
N THR A 508 11.51 -23.12 5.92
CA THR A 508 12.10 -24.33 5.32
C THR A 508 11.87 -24.40 3.82
N ALA A 509 10.62 -24.53 3.38
CA ALA A 509 10.25 -24.64 1.98
C ALA A 509 10.21 -23.29 1.26
N GLY A 510 9.99 -22.19 1.98
CA GLY A 510 9.83 -20.84 1.40
C GLY A 510 10.96 -20.38 0.50
N ARG A 511 12.17 -20.86 0.77
CA ARG A 511 13.37 -20.55 -0.04
C ARG A 511 13.29 -21.07 -1.48
N THR A 512 12.50 -22.12 -1.72
CA THR A 512 12.39 -22.81 -3.01
C THR A 512 11.01 -22.68 -3.66
N TRP A 513 10.12 -21.87 -3.12
CA TRP A 513 8.80 -21.66 -3.71
C TRP A 513 8.85 -20.92 -5.06
N SER A 514 9.92 -20.17 -5.32
CA SER A 514 10.18 -19.52 -6.59
C SER A 514 11.46 -20.06 -7.21
N VAL A 515 11.50 -20.11 -8.53
CA VAL A 515 12.70 -20.45 -9.31
C VAL A 515 13.31 -19.22 -9.97
N ASN A 516 12.60 -18.08 -9.96
CA ASN A 516 13.09 -16.81 -10.50
C ASN A 516 13.52 -15.90 -9.35
N TYR A 517 14.83 -15.72 -9.21
CA TYR A 517 15.45 -14.90 -8.15
C TYR A 517 15.89 -13.52 -8.61
N GLY A 518 15.85 -13.23 -9.93
CA GLY A 518 16.25 -11.95 -10.53
C GLY A 518 15.14 -10.88 -10.49
N LEU A 519 15.28 -9.88 -11.33
CA LEU A 519 14.46 -8.66 -11.40
C LEU A 519 12.96 -8.92 -11.50
N ALA A 520 12.55 -9.81 -12.41
CA ALA A 520 11.14 -10.15 -12.62
C ALA A 520 10.56 -11.08 -11.54
N GLY A 521 11.40 -11.63 -10.66
CA GLY A 521 11.03 -12.58 -9.62
C GLY A 521 11.19 -12.03 -8.22
N MET A 522 12.03 -12.69 -7.43
CA MET A 522 12.21 -12.42 -6.00
C MET A 522 13.16 -11.27 -5.70
N GLN A 523 13.98 -10.82 -6.65
CA GLN A 523 15.06 -9.82 -6.44
C GLN A 523 15.93 -10.18 -5.22
N TYR A 524 16.37 -11.45 -5.19
CA TYR A 524 17.17 -11.98 -4.09
C TYR A 524 18.62 -11.59 -4.22
N GLY A 525 19.28 -11.33 -3.09
CA GLY A 525 20.73 -11.21 -3.01
C GLY A 525 21.25 -9.94 -2.34
N ALA A 526 20.40 -8.97 -2.01
CA ALA A 526 20.89 -7.70 -1.45
C ALA A 526 21.76 -7.89 -0.20
N ASP A 527 21.23 -8.57 0.83
CA ASP A 527 21.97 -8.78 2.08
C ASP A 527 23.26 -9.59 1.84
N GLN A 528 23.22 -10.61 0.98
CA GLN A 528 24.34 -11.48 0.68
C GLN A 528 25.44 -10.77 -0.11
N VAL A 529 25.06 -10.08 -1.19
CA VAL A 529 26.01 -9.37 -2.06
C VAL A 529 26.70 -8.23 -1.33
N PHE A 530 25.93 -7.40 -0.63
CA PHE A 530 26.52 -6.25 0.06
C PHE A 530 27.29 -6.65 1.30
N SER A 531 26.91 -7.71 2.01
CA SER A 531 27.70 -8.25 3.12
C SER A 531 29.06 -8.77 2.62
N GLU A 532 29.09 -9.45 1.45
CA GLU A 532 30.33 -9.95 0.87
C GLU A 532 31.22 -8.80 0.34
N ILE A 533 30.64 -7.75 -0.25
CA ILE A 533 31.39 -6.55 -0.62
C ILE A 533 32.07 -5.92 0.60
N ILE A 534 31.34 -5.78 1.71
CA ILE A 534 31.89 -5.23 2.96
C ILE A 534 33.01 -6.11 3.51
N ASN A 535 32.78 -7.43 3.54
CA ASN A 535 33.78 -8.41 3.96
C ASN A 535 35.05 -8.33 3.11
N TYR A 536 34.90 -8.29 1.78
CA TYR A 536 36.01 -8.17 0.83
C TYR A 536 36.78 -6.86 1.02
N HIS A 537 36.08 -5.74 1.18
CA HIS A 537 36.69 -4.43 1.40
C HIS A 537 37.52 -4.35 2.71
N GLN A 538 37.08 -5.03 3.77
CA GLN A 538 37.83 -5.12 5.03
C GLN A 538 39.17 -5.83 4.88
N HIS A 539 39.25 -6.83 3.99
CA HIS A 539 40.45 -7.61 3.75
C HIS A 539 41.35 -7.01 2.65
N SER A 540 40.77 -6.28 1.70
CA SER A 540 41.43 -5.69 0.53
C SER A 540 40.85 -4.29 0.23
N PRO A 541 41.28 -3.25 0.99
CA PRO A 541 40.69 -1.90 0.87
C PRO A 541 40.89 -1.22 -0.49
N GLU A 542 41.90 -1.60 -1.27
CA GLU A 542 42.16 -1.11 -2.63
C GLU A 542 41.23 -1.70 -3.69
N THR A 543 40.42 -2.70 -3.38
CA THR A 543 39.55 -3.34 -4.36
C THR A 543 38.43 -2.38 -4.77
N LYS A 544 38.27 -2.20 -6.08
CA LYS A 544 37.15 -1.45 -6.68
C LYS A 544 36.07 -2.44 -7.07
N PHE A 545 34.85 -2.14 -6.76
CA PHE A 545 33.71 -3.02 -7.05
C PHE A 545 32.85 -2.43 -8.17
N ILE A 546 32.57 -3.25 -9.18
CA ILE A 546 31.59 -2.95 -10.22
C ILE A 546 30.45 -3.95 -10.08
N LEU A 547 29.32 -3.46 -9.60
CA LEU A 547 28.12 -4.26 -9.37
C LEU A 547 27.11 -4.03 -10.49
N SER A 548 26.64 -5.11 -11.11
CA SER A 548 25.54 -5.03 -12.05
C SER A 548 24.26 -4.52 -11.39
N PRO A 549 23.56 -3.54 -11.98
CA PRO A 549 22.27 -3.09 -11.50
C PRO A 549 21.09 -3.94 -12.01
N SER A 550 21.30 -4.92 -12.90
CA SER A 550 20.23 -5.58 -13.67
C SER A 550 19.37 -6.57 -12.88
N TRP A 551 19.79 -6.99 -11.68
CA TRP A 551 19.12 -8.04 -10.89
C TRP A 551 18.01 -7.53 -9.97
N ALA A 552 17.96 -6.22 -9.69
CA ALA A 552 16.92 -5.59 -8.85
C ALA A 552 16.55 -4.20 -9.39
N ASN A 553 15.31 -3.79 -9.15
CA ASN A 553 14.88 -2.42 -9.42
C ASN A 553 15.44 -1.49 -8.33
N GLY A 554 16.31 -0.54 -8.69
CA GLY A 554 16.92 0.41 -7.74
C GLY A 554 18.04 -0.21 -6.90
N THR A 555 18.98 -0.90 -7.56
CA THR A 555 20.22 -1.42 -6.94
C THR A 555 21.05 -0.29 -6.30
N ASP A 556 20.96 0.94 -6.79
CA ASP A 556 21.54 2.15 -6.20
C ASP A 556 20.97 2.45 -4.81
N ILE A 557 19.67 2.30 -4.61
CA ILE A 557 19.00 2.46 -3.30
C ILE A 557 19.47 1.37 -2.33
N LEU A 558 19.59 0.12 -2.82
CA LEU A 558 20.11 -0.98 -2.03
C LEU A 558 21.57 -0.73 -1.63
N ALA A 559 22.43 -0.29 -2.57
CA ALA A 559 23.80 0.09 -2.26
C ALA A 559 23.86 1.17 -1.16
N ARG A 560 23.04 2.21 -1.27
CA ARG A 560 22.96 3.30 -0.25
C ARG A 560 22.41 2.83 1.08
N PHE A 561 21.61 1.76 1.11
CA PHE A 561 21.12 1.18 2.35
C PHE A 561 22.18 0.39 3.10
N PHE A 562 22.95 -0.44 2.39
CA PHE A 562 23.89 -1.39 2.99
C PHE A 562 25.31 -0.81 3.13
N ILE A 563 25.76 0.04 2.20
CA ILE A 563 27.13 0.53 2.13
C ILE A 563 27.21 2.00 2.53
N PRO A 564 28.14 2.38 3.43
CA PRO A 564 28.44 3.79 3.71
C PRO A 564 28.83 4.56 2.44
N SER A 565 28.46 5.83 2.37
CA SER A 565 28.68 6.70 1.19
C SER A 565 30.14 6.91 0.78
N SER A 566 31.09 6.40 1.56
CA SER A 566 32.55 6.48 1.31
C SER A 566 33.11 5.29 0.53
N ASP A 567 32.33 4.26 0.25
CA ASP A 567 32.85 3.00 -0.27
C ASP A 567 32.79 2.90 -1.79
N PRO A 568 33.75 2.22 -2.41
CA PRO A 568 34.04 2.29 -3.84
C PRO A 568 33.18 1.31 -4.66
N VAL A 569 31.85 1.36 -4.57
CA VAL A 569 30.96 0.55 -5.40
C VAL A 569 30.42 1.36 -6.56
N GLN A 570 30.78 0.99 -7.77
CA GLN A 570 30.23 1.54 -9.00
C GLN A 570 29.14 0.61 -9.54
N LEU A 571 28.02 1.18 -9.97
CA LEU A 571 26.96 0.42 -10.64
C LEU A 571 27.15 0.49 -12.15
N ALA A 572 27.37 -0.65 -12.78
CA ALA A 572 27.44 -0.75 -14.23
C ALA A 572 27.13 -2.19 -14.69
N SER A 573 26.34 -2.32 -15.76
CA SER A 573 26.14 -3.60 -16.44
C SER A 573 27.40 -4.00 -17.20
N ILE A 574 27.60 -5.30 -17.37
CA ILE A 574 28.66 -5.84 -18.22
C ILE A 574 28.60 -5.29 -19.66
N ASP A 575 27.39 -4.92 -20.12
CA ASP A 575 27.19 -4.38 -21.47
C ASP A 575 27.97 -3.08 -21.70
N THR A 576 28.23 -2.28 -20.66
CA THR A 576 29.12 -1.11 -20.73
C THR A 576 30.52 -1.49 -21.18
N TYR A 577 31.02 -2.63 -20.70
CA TYR A 577 32.37 -3.14 -20.98
C TYR A 577 32.43 -4.01 -22.23
N LEU A 578 31.29 -4.59 -22.61
CA LEU A 578 31.16 -5.35 -23.86
C LEU A 578 31.07 -4.45 -25.09
N ASN A 579 30.46 -3.28 -24.95
CA ASN A 579 30.13 -2.42 -26.08
C ASN A 579 31.17 -1.34 -26.38
N GLN A 580 31.94 -0.97 -25.38
CA GLN A 580 33.05 -0.02 -25.53
C GLN A 580 34.19 -0.41 -24.58
N GLU A 581 35.43 -0.06 -24.95
CA GLU A 581 36.57 -0.22 -24.06
C GLU A 581 36.47 0.80 -22.91
N THR A 582 35.98 0.34 -21.76
CA THR A 582 35.91 1.12 -20.53
C THR A 582 37.07 0.70 -19.63
N PRO A 583 37.99 1.60 -19.27
CA PRO A 583 39.18 1.24 -18.50
C PRO A 583 38.83 0.71 -17.11
N PHE A 584 39.47 -0.37 -16.72
CA PHE A 584 39.49 -0.90 -15.35
C PHE A 584 40.86 -1.56 -15.10
N ASP A 585 41.21 -1.70 -13.82
CA ASP A 585 42.52 -2.23 -13.41
C ASP A 585 42.39 -3.65 -12.83
N SER A 586 43.54 -4.27 -12.55
CA SER A 586 43.61 -5.63 -11.98
C SER A 586 42.98 -5.74 -10.58
N ASN A 587 42.82 -4.61 -9.87
CA ASN A 587 42.17 -4.58 -8.55
C ASN A 587 40.65 -4.45 -8.64
N THR A 588 40.07 -4.39 -9.84
CA THR A 588 38.66 -4.31 -10.07
C THR A 588 38.00 -5.68 -9.96
N LEU A 589 36.95 -5.78 -9.13
CA LEU A 589 36.14 -6.97 -8.93
C LEU A 589 34.76 -6.73 -9.48
N PHE A 590 34.38 -7.49 -10.49
CA PHE A 590 33.03 -7.44 -11.08
C PHE A 590 32.10 -8.37 -10.35
N ILE A 591 30.87 -7.92 -10.11
CA ILE A 591 29.82 -8.69 -9.44
C ILE A 591 28.65 -8.79 -10.41
N LEU A 592 28.52 -9.93 -11.05
CA LEU A 592 27.61 -10.15 -12.16
C LEU A 592 26.59 -11.25 -11.87
N PRO A 593 25.32 -11.07 -12.25
CA PRO A 593 24.33 -12.16 -12.30
C PRO A 593 24.71 -13.18 -13.40
N PRO A 594 24.13 -14.39 -13.39
CA PRO A 594 24.55 -15.48 -14.29
C PRO A 594 24.47 -15.15 -15.78
N ASP A 595 23.44 -14.42 -16.19
CA ASP A 595 23.26 -14.01 -17.59
C ASP A 595 24.33 -13.03 -18.07
N GLU A 596 24.73 -12.08 -17.24
CA GLU A 596 25.82 -11.15 -17.54
C GLU A 596 27.18 -11.85 -17.54
N TYR A 597 27.42 -12.74 -16.58
CA TYR A 597 28.62 -13.58 -16.57
C TYR A 597 28.75 -14.43 -17.83
N GLN A 598 27.63 -15.03 -18.29
CA GLN A 598 27.62 -15.82 -19.51
C GLN A 598 27.92 -14.95 -20.75
N ARG A 599 27.33 -13.74 -20.84
CA ARG A 599 27.67 -12.80 -21.92
C ARG A 599 29.14 -12.40 -21.92
N ALA A 600 29.73 -12.20 -20.75
CA ALA A 600 31.16 -11.92 -20.66
C ALA A 600 32.01 -13.07 -21.21
N LEU A 601 31.66 -14.32 -20.84
CA LEU A 601 32.32 -15.54 -21.34
C LEU A 601 32.21 -15.70 -22.86
N ASP A 602 31.00 -15.53 -23.40
CA ASP A 602 30.72 -15.79 -24.81
C ASP A 602 31.25 -14.70 -25.74
N SER A 603 31.57 -13.51 -25.20
CA SER A 603 31.96 -12.34 -25.98
C SER A 603 33.35 -12.47 -26.61
N ALA A 604 34.23 -13.34 -26.11
CA ALA A 604 35.66 -13.44 -26.45
C ALA A 604 36.45 -12.12 -26.29
N LYS A 605 35.90 -11.13 -25.60
CA LYS A 605 36.52 -9.79 -25.37
C LYS A 605 37.39 -9.75 -24.13
N PHE A 606 37.18 -10.72 -23.23
CA PHE A 606 37.91 -10.80 -21.97
C PHE A 606 38.78 -12.05 -21.91
N THR A 607 39.89 -11.91 -21.22
CA THR A 607 40.82 -12.99 -20.87
C THR A 607 41.00 -13.01 -19.35
N GLU A 608 41.62 -14.08 -18.83
CA GLU A 608 41.90 -14.26 -17.40
C GLU A 608 40.63 -14.11 -16.53
N LEU A 609 39.49 -14.60 -17.04
CA LEU A 609 38.24 -14.60 -16.24
C LEU A 609 38.42 -15.56 -15.06
N LYS A 610 38.71 -14.98 -13.90
CA LYS A 610 38.89 -15.71 -12.64
C LYS A 610 37.73 -15.41 -11.69
N VAL A 611 36.89 -16.39 -11.44
CA VAL A 611 35.89 -16.32 -10.39
C VAL A 611 36.57 -16.51 -9.04
N GLU A 612 36.48 -15.53 -8.17
CA GLU A 612 37.04 -15.56 -6.82
C GLU A 612 36.03 -16.07 -5.80
N GLU A 613 34.75 -15.66 -5.94
CA GLU A 613 33.66 -16.04 -5.06
C GLU A 613 32.38 -16.23 -5.86
N THR A 614 31.46 -17.06 -5.36
CA THR A 614 30.14 -17.26 -5.95
C THR A 614 29.09 -17.28 -4.85
N ILE A 615 28.13 -16.36 -4.91
CA ILE A 615 27.00 -16.35 -4.02
C ILE A 615 25.89 -17.19 -4.65
N PRO A 616 25.45 -18.30 -4.01
CA PRO A 616 24.39 -19.13 -4.55
C PRO A 616 23.01 -18.51 -4.32
N TRP A 617 22.09 -18.77 -5.22
CA TRP A 617 20.67 -18.60 -4.96
C TRP A 617 20.15 -19.64 -3.95
N PRO A 618 18.96 -19.43 -3.35
CA PRO A 618 18.39 -20.35 -2.37
C PRO A 618 18.18 -21.79 -2.87
N ASN A 619 18.09 -22.00 -4.19
CA ASN A 619 17.99 -23.33 -4.83
C ASN A 619 19.37 -23.99 -5.07
N GLY A 620 20.45 -23.34 -4.65
CA GLY A 620 21.82 -23.85 -4.79
C GLY A 620 22.50 -23.55 -6.14
N GLN A 621 21.79 -22.95 -7.10
CA GLN A 621 22.42 -22.48 -8.35
C GLN A 621 23.24 -21.22 -8.08
N ALA A 622 24.26 -20.97 -8.91
CA ALA A 622 25.03 -19.74 -8.84
C ALA A 622 24.14 -18.51 -9.09
N GLY A 623 24.21 -17.55 -8.21
CA GLY A 623 23.40 -16.33 -8.24
C GLY A 623 24.18 -15.10 -8.60
N PHE A 624 25.38 -14.96 -8.05
CA PHE A 624 26.27 -13.85 -8.36
C PHE A 624 27.71 -14.35 -8.42
N TYR A 625 28.43 -13.90 -9.42
CA TYR A 625 29.84 -14.20 -9.62
C TYR A 625 30.68 -12.97 -9.27
N PHE A 626 31.61 -13.12 -8.34
CA PHE A 626 32.65 -12.16 -8.04
C PHE A 626 33.88 -12.55 -8.87
N LEU A 627 34.17 -11.78 -9.89
CA LEU A 627 35.19 -12.15 -10.84
C LEU A 627 36.15 -11.02 -11.18
N ARG A 628 37.41 -11.41 -11.46
CA ARG A 628 38.40 -10.54 -12.12
C ARG A 628 38.55 -10.97 -13.57
N MET A 629 38.80 -9.99 -14.43
CA MET A 629 38.99 -10.22 -15.86
C MET A 629 39.88 -9.13 -16.42
N ARG A 630 40.39 -9.34 -17.63
CA ARG A 630 41.18 -8.37 -18.40
C ARG A 630 40.68 -8.39 -19.84
N TYR A 631 40.70 -7.25 -20.52
CA TYR A 631 40.48 -7.23 -21.97
C TYR A 631 41.53 -8.02 -22.71
N VAL A 632 41.15 -8.61 -23.84
CA VAL A 632 42.11 -9.16 -24.80
C VAL A 632 42.93 -8.02 -25.44
N ASP A 633 44.17 -8.32 -25.88
CA ASP A 633 45.06 -7.29 -26.37
C ASP A 633 44.59 -6.62 -27.67
N ASN A 634 43.75 -7.30 -28.48
CA ASN A 634 43.15 -6.79 -29.71
C ASN A 634 41.71 -6.27 -29.56
N ILE A 635 41.29 -5.86 -28.36
CA ILE A 635 39.91 -5.39 -28.07
C ILE A 635 39.43 -4.29 -29.00
N GLN A 636 40.31 -3.34 -29.36
CA GLN A 636 39.94 -2.22 -30.27
C GLN A 636 39.58 -2.72 -31.67
N GLU A 637 40.30 -3.73 -32.18
CA GLU A 637 40.00 -4.36 -33.47
C GLU A 637 38.61 -5.05 -33.41
N ILE A 638 38.32 -5.82 -32.34
CA ILE A 638 37.05 -6.51 -32.17
C ILE A 638 35.92 -5.50 -32.15
N LEU A 639 35.99 -4.46 -31.32
CA LEU A 639 34.94 -3.42 -31.18
C LEU A 639 34.73 -2.65 -32.50
N SER A 640 35.82 -2.35 -33.25
CA SER A 640 35.69 -1.66 -34.53
C SER A 640 35.01 -2.52 -35.58
N ASN A 641 35.33 -3.83 -35.63
CA ASN A 641 34.70 -4.78 -36.54
C ASN A 641 33.20 -4.97 -36.22
N GLU A 642 32.85 -5.05 -34.95
CA GLU A 642 31.44 -5.10 -34.50
C GLU A 642 30.70 -3.81 -34.86
N ALA A 643 31.31 -2.63 -34.61
CA ALA A 643 30.70 -1.35 -34.99
C ALA A 643 30.45 -1.27 -36.51
N ALA A 644 31.41 -1.74 -37.31
CA ALA A 644 31.23 -1.82 -38.76
C ALA A 644 30.09 -2.80 -39.14
N ALA A 645 30.01 -3.96 -38.51
CA ALA A 645 28.96 -4.95 -38.74
C ALA A 645 27.56 -4.43 -38.39
N ARG A 646 27.41 -3.64 -37.31
CA ARG A 646 26.13 -2.99 -36.94
C ARG A 646 25.62 -1.97 -37.96
N GLN A 647 26.52 -1.40 -38.76
CA GLN A 647 26.17 -0.42 -39.78
C GLN A 647 25.69 -1.05 -41.10
N VAL A 648 25.78 -2.37 -41.25
CA VAL A 648 25.30 -3.10 -42.44
C VAL A 648 23.76 -3.11 -42.43
N LEU A 649 23.18 -2.60 -43.52
CA LEU A 649 21.72 -2.60 -43.68
C LEU A 649 21.23 -3.96 -44.17
N VAL A 650 20.10 -4.38 -43.65
CA VAL A 650 19.29 -5.50 -44.19
C VAL A 650 18.24 -4.95 -45.13
N GLN A 651 17.72 -5.80 -46.02
CA GLN A 651 16.76 -5.39 -47.06
C GLN A 651 15.52 -6.27 -46.97
N ASP A 652 14.36 -5.59 -47.08
CA ASP A 652 13.06 -6.28 -47.16
C ASP A 652 12.12 -5.53 -48.10
N THR A 653 11.07 -6.24 -48.54
CA THR A 653 9.98 -5.64 -49.33
C THR A 653 8.72 -5.56 -48.46
N VAL A 654 8.18 -4.34 -48.30
CA VAL A 654 6.99 -4.06 -47.45
C VAL A 654 5.85 -3.59 -48.33
N THR A 655 4.73 -4.29 -48.28
CA THR A 655 3.51 -3.86 -48.99
C THR A 655 2.79 -2.75 -48.19
N VAL A 656 2.71 -1.56 -48.74
CA VAL A 656 2.00 -0.42 -48.16
C VAL A 656 0.84 -0.01 -49.08
N GLY A 657 -0.39 -0.26 -48.64
CA GLY A 657 -1.56 -0.09 -49.48
C GLY A 657 -1.57 -1.09 -50.65
N SER A 658 -1.32 -0.60 -51.88
CA SER A 658 -1.26 -1.44 -53.10
C SER A 658 0.14 -1.53 -53.70
N GLU A 659 1.15 -0.97 -53.06
CA GLU A 659 2.51 -0.89 -53.57
C GLU A 659 3.52 -1.60 -52.68
N ASP A 660 4.55 -2.19 -53.32
CA ASP A 660 5.64 -2.87 -52.63
C ASP A 660 6.85 -1.93 -52.55
N LEU A 661 7.15 -1.46 -51.37
CA LEU A 661 8.29 -0.62 -51.08
C LEU A 661 9.52 -1.47 -50.78
N LEU A 662 10.64 -1.12 -51.40
CA LEU A 662 11.94 -1.70 -51.06
C LEU A 662 12.55 -0.91 -49.93
N VAL A 663 12.81 -1.61 -48.82
CA VAL A 663 13.28 -0.96 -47.58
C VAL A 663 14.61 -1.57 -47.12
N HIS A 664 15.65 -0.72 -47.02
CA HIS A 664 16.93 -1.08 -46.42
C HIS A 664 17.01 -0.46 -45.03
N TYR A 665 17.34 -1.23 -44.01
CA TYR A 665 17.29 -0.75 -42.62
C TYR A 665 18.32 -1.41 -41.70
N SER A 666 18.67 -0.73 -40.60
CA SER A 666 19.50 -1.28 -39.52
C SER A 666 18.81 -2.51 -38.93
N ARG A 667 19.58 -3.55 -38.56
CA ARG A 667 19.03 -4.77 -37.95
C ARG A 667 18.13 -4.47 -36.78
N LEU A 668 17.02 -5.23 -36.67
CA LEU A 668 16.01 -5.10 -35.61
C LEU A 668 16.03 -6.32 -34.70
N ASP A 669 15.80 -6.10 -33.40
CA ASP A 669 15.56 -7.15 -32.41
C ASP A 669 14.09 -7.20 -31.92
N MET A 670 13.29 -6.21 -32.30
CA MET A 670 11.87 -6.14 -31.97
C MET A 670 11.06 -5.56 -33.12
N GLY A 671 9.99 -6.25 -33.46
CA GLY A 671 9.02 -5.88 -34.50
C GLY A 671 9.55 -6.06 -35.93
N PRO A 672 8.71 -6.51 -36.88
CA PRO A 672 9.05 -6.50 -38.31
C PRO A 672 8.99 -5.07 -38.84
N ILE A 673 9.76 -4.79 -39.90
CA ILE A 673 9.84 -3.44 -40.51
C ILE A 673 8.46 -2.92 -41.02
N SER A 674 7.52 -3.81 -41.30
CA SER A 674 6.14 -3.49 -41.68
C SER A 674 5.37 -2.70 -40.62
N ASN A 675 5.76 -2.81 -39.34
CA ASN A 675 5.14 -2.07 -38.24
C ASN A 675 5.26 -0.54 -38.40
N LEU A 676 6.19 -0.08 -39.24
CA LEU A 676 6.33 1.36 -39.52
C LEU A 676 5.21 1.93 -40.42
N PHE A 677 4.37 1.06 -41.01
CA PHE A 677 3.43 1.43 -42.05
C PHE A 677 2.03 0.82 -41.84
N ASP A 678 1.76 0.22 -40.66
CA ASP A 678 0.53 -0.48 -40.34
C ASP A 678 -0.58 0.38 -39.75
N ASN A 679 -0.28 1.66 -39.44
CA ASN A 679 -1.15 2.63 -38.76
C ASN A 679 -1.60 2.15 -37.35
N ASP A 680 -0.88 1.23 -36.72
CA ASP A 680 -1.14 0.78 -35.35
C ASP A 680 -0.09 1.37 -34.39
N LEU A 681 -0.48 2.30 -33.57
CA LEU A 681 0.40 2.93 -32.57
C LEU A 681 0.78 2.03 -31.39
N ASN A 682 0.30 0.79 -31.36
CA ASN A 682 0.72 -0.20 -30.36
C ASN A 682 1.84 -1.12 -30.87
N THR A 683 2.15 -1.09 -32.16
CA THR A 683 3.29 -1.78 -32.76
C THR A 683 4.48 -0.85 -32.90
N LEU A 684 5.68 -1.37 -32.90
CA LEU A 684 6.91 -0.62 -33.07
C LEU A 684 8.02 -1.49 -33.66
N ILE A 685 9.09 -0.84 -34.12
CA ILE A 685 10.39 -1.47 -34.33
C ILE A 685 11.40 -0.97 -33.31
N ARG A 686 12.41 -1.82 -33.01
CA ARG A 686 13.59 -1.46 -32.23
C ARG A 686 14.84 -1.97 -32.93
N THR A 687 15.86 -1.13 -33.02
CA THR A 687 17.16 -1.57 -33.52
C THR A 687 17.83 -2.55 -32.56
N GLU A 688 18.51 -3.58 -33.08
CA GLU A 688 19.20 -4.57 -32.27
C GLU A 688 20.31 -3.94 -31.40
N SER A 689 21.12 -3.06 -31.97
CA SER A 689 22.18 -2.35 -31.24
C SER A 689 22.71 -1.16 -32.03
N ALA A 690 22.01 -0.72 -33.09
CA ALA A 690 22.43 0.39 -33.93
C ALA A 690 21.78 1.71 -33.49
N ASN A 691 22.58 2.68 -33.10
CA ASN A 691 22.20 4.06 -32.88
C ASN A 691 23.20 4.98 -33.61
N PRO A 692 22.83 5.55 -34.77
CA PRO A 692 21.51 5.80 -35.29
C PRO A 692 20.86 4.59 -36.00
N LEU A 693 19.52 4.56 -36.01
CA LEU A 693 18.73 3.83 -36.98
C LEU A 693 18.94 4.47 -38.35
N LYS A 694 19.33 3.65 -39.35
CA LYS A 694 19.38 4.02 -40.76
C LYS A 694 18.27 3.29 -41.47
N LEU A 695 17.51 4.03 -42.27
CA LEU A 695 16.38 3.52 -43.04
C LEU A 695 16.39 4.17 -44.40
N GLN A 696 16.44 3.38 -45.48
CA GLN A 696 16.25 3.83 -46.86
C GLN A 696 14.98 3.19 -47.39
N ILE A 697 14.11 4.01 -47.97
CA ILE A 697 12.84 3.59 -48.54
C ILE A 697 12.86 3.99 -50.03
N ASP A 698 12.77 3.02 -50.92
CA ASP A 698 12.73 3.24 -52.36
C ASP A 698 11.33 3.01 -52.86
N PHE A 699 10.72 4.02 -53.48
CA PHE A 699 9.39 3.97 -54.04
C PHE A 699 9.43 3.42 -55.48
N PRO A 700 8.56 2.45 -55.84
CA PRO A 700 8.52 1.88 -57.20
C PRO A 700 8.09 2.91 -58.26
N THR A 701 7.31 3.91 -57.86
CA THR A 701 6.92 5.09 -58.63
C THR A 701 7.09 6.33 -57.78
N PRO A 702 7.39 7.53 -58.40
CA PRO A 702 7.54 8.74 -57.60
C PRO A 702 6.28 9.11 -56.82
N HIS A 703 6.40 9.29 -55.50
CA HIS A 703 5.33 9.67 -54.61
C HIS A 703 5.31 11.16 -54.37
N THR A 704 4.16 11.80 -54.50
CA THR A 704 4.01 13.22 -54.16
C THR A 704 3.82 13.39 -52.66
N LEU A 705 4.84 13.94 -52.00
CA LEU A 705 4.86 14.14 -50.55
C LEU A 705 5.11 15.61 -50.22
N ASN A 706 4.41 16.14 -49.21
CA ASN A 706 4.63 17.48 -48.64
C ASN A 706 5.55 17.41 -47.39
N GLY A 707 5.78 16.23 -46.85
CA GLY A 707 6.56 16.01 -45.66
C GLY A 707 6.32 14.63 -45.05
N LEU A 708 6.87 14.38 -43.85
CA LEU A 708 6.63 13.17 -43.08
C LEU A 708 6.66 13.45 -41.58
N THR A 709 6.05 12.56 -40.82
CA THR A 709 6.08 12.56 -39.37
C THR A 709 6.57 11.20 -38.87
N LEU A 710 7.59 11.21 -38.01
CA LEU A 710 8.09 10.03 -37.33
C LEU A 710 7.57 10.00 -35.88
N ARG A 711 6.96 8.89 -35.47
CA ARG A 711 6.59 8.67 -34.07
C ARG A 711 7.70 7.89 -33.38
N ILE A 712 8.55 8.63 -32.67
CA ILE A 712 9.75 8.12 -32.00
C ILE A 712 9.51 7.82 -30.54
N GLY A 713 10.34 6.93 -29.94
CA GLY A 713 10.30 6.55 -28.55
C GLY A 713 11.31 7.30 -27.65
N SER A 714 12.19 8.08 -28.24
CA SER A 714 13.19 8.85 -27.48
C SER A 714 12.65 10.22 -27.05
N THR A 715 13.07 10.68 -25.87
CA THR A 715 12.77 12.03 -25.37
C THR A 715 13.71 13.10 -25.92
N ALA A 716 14.86 12.67 -26.45
CA ALA A 716 15.78 13.51 -27.21
C ALA A 716 16.31 12.75 -28.42
N ALA A 717 16.33 13.38 -29.58
CA ALA A 717 16.76 12.74 -30.83
C ALA A 717 17.23 13.75 -31.88
N THR A 718 18.07 13.28 -32.82
CA THR A 718 18.38 14.01 -34.04
C THR A 718 17.91 13.21 -35.25
N LEU A 719 17.30 13.88 -36.20
CA LEU A 719 16.86 13.34 -37.48
C LEU A 719 17.60 14.03 -38.61
N ASP A 720 18.35 13.27 -39.41
CA ASP A 720 18.84 13.67 -40.70
C ASP A 720 18.03 12.92 -41.77
N LEU A 721 17.38 13.68 -42.64
CA LEU A 721 16.56 13.16 -43.75
C LEU A 721 17.11 13.62 -45.05
N ALA A 722 17.39 12.71 -45.97
CA ALA A 722 17.70 13.01 -47.36
C ALA A 722 16.55 12.53 -48.27
N VAL A 723 16.03 13.40 -49.12
CA VAL A 723 14.88 13.18 -50.01
C VAL A 723 15.36 13.26 -51.45
N GLN A 724 15.31 12.16 -52.18
CA GLN A 724 15.61 12.12 -53.59
C GLN A 724 14.35 12.44 -54.39
N VAL A 725 14.40 13.55 -55.12
CA VAL A 725 13.30 14.02 -55.94
C VAL A 725 13.49 13.54 -57.41
N ASP A 726 12.39 13.17 -58.07
CA ASP A 726 12.42 12.77 -59.43
C ASP A 726 13.00 13.87 -60.34
N GLY A 727 13.94 13.50 -61.19
CA GLY A 727 14.63 14.44 -62.09
C GLY A 727 15.70 15.35 -61.42
N GLU A 728 15.94 15.28 -60.12
CA GLU A 728 17.02 16.00 -59.47
C GLU A 728 18.28 15.14 -59.28
N ASN A 729 19.45 15.74 -59.52
CA ASN A 729 20.75 15.03 -59.43
C ASN A 729 21.27 14.91 -57.99
N SER A 730 20.70 15.66 -57.04
CA SER A 730 21.11 15.67 -55.63
C SER A 730 19.91 15.58 -54.72
N ALA A 731 20.02 14.82 -53.65
CA ALA A 731 18.98 14.73 -52.64
C ALA A 731 18.87 16.05 -51.86
N ARG A 732 17.64 16.43 -51.52
CA ARG A 732 17.35 17.52 -50.60
C ARG A 732 17.51 17.05 -49.18
N THR A 733 18.16 17.81 -48.32
CA THR A 733 18.48 17.38 -46.94
C THR A 733 17.74 18.27 -45.93
N TYR A 734 17.19 17.59 -44.92
CA TYR A 734 16.51 18.22 -43.77
C TYR A 734 17.14 17.74 -42.51
N HIS A 735 17.30 18.63 -41.52
CA HIS A 735 17.81 18.30 -40.20
C HIS A 735 16.83 18.79 -39.13
N GLN A 736 16.53 17.94 -38.15
CA GLN A 736 15.69 18.30 -37.03
C GLN A 736 16.30 17.75 -35.74
N GLU A 737 16.30 18.56 -34.70
CA GLU A 737 16.70 18.19 -33.35
C GLU A 737 15.51 18.27 -32.38
N LEU A 738 15.26 17.20 -31.66
CA LEU A 738 14.38 17.17 -30.50
C LEU A 738 15.24 17.25 -29.26
N LYS A 739 15.14 18.37 -28.53
CA LYS A 739 15.80 18.54 -27.24
C LYS A 739 15.09 17.71 -26.17
N GLU A 740 15.82 17.37 -25.13
CA GLU A 740 15.32 16.57 -24.02
C GLU A 740 14.00 17.12 -23.47
N ASP A 741 12.98 16.26 -23.42
CA ASP A 741 11.65 16.54 -22.91
C ASP A 741 11.23 15.43 -21.92
N VAL A 742 10.14 15.66 -21.21
CA VAL A 742 9.59 14.68 -20.24
C VAL A 742 8.95 13.48 -20.95
N LEU A 743 8.44 13.67 -22.17
CA LEU A 743 7.78 12.63 -22.98
C LEU A 743 8.27 12.63 -24.42
N PRO A 744 8.32 11.44 -25.07
CA PRO A 744 8.60 11.38 -26.51
C PRO A 744 7.60 12.19 -27.31
N ARG A 745 8.08 12.95 -28.29
CA ARG A 745 7.25 13.74 -29.20
C ARG A 745 7.47 13.30 -30.64
N PRO A 746 6.44 13.36 -31.51
CA PRO A 746 6.64 13.09 -32.93
C PRO A 746 7.55 14.14 -33.57
N MET A 747 8.47 13.71 -34.43
CA MET A 747 9.30 14.57 -35.27
C MET A 747 8.62 14.74 -36.61
N THR A 748 8.33 15.97 -37.00
CA THR A 748 7.66 16.29 -38.26
C THR A 748 8.57 17.14 -39.15
N VAL A 749 8.82 16.68 -40.35
CA VAL A 749 9.55 17.44 -41.39
C VAL A 749 8.56 17.85 -42.46
N ASP A 750 8.48 19.14 -42.70
CA ASP A 750 7.72 19.76 -43.79
C ASP A 750 8.70 20.13 -44.92
N PHE A 751 8.41 19.74 -46.15
CA PHE A 751 9.26 20.01 -47.31
C PHE A 751 9.06 21.41 -47.85
N GLY A 752 8.01 22.12 -47.40
CA GLY A 752 7.65 23.48 -47.87
C GLY A 752 6.92 23.50 -49.22
N GLU A 753 6.95 22.41 -49.96
CA GLU A 753 6.25 22.20 -51.24
C GLU A 753 5.99 20.74 -51.51
N ALA A 754 5.12 20.42 -52.43
CA ALA A 754 4.86 19.05 -52.85
C ALA A 754 6.03 18.53 -53.72
N LEU A 755 6.74 17.49 -53.30
CA LEU A 755 7.86 16.90 -53.98
C LEU A 755 7.49 15.51 -54.54
N ASN A 756 7.92 15.22 -55.79
CA ASN A 756 7.82 13.88 -56.35
C ASN A 756 9.03 13.05 -55.90
N VAL A 757 8.87 12.30 -54.84
CA VAL A 757 9.94 11.62 -54.14
C VAL A 757 10.12 10.21 -54.69
N THR A 758 11.34 9.84 -55.08
CA THR A 758 11.73 8.49 -55.51
C THR A 758 12.37 7.65 -54.42
N SER A 759 13.10 8.29 -53.49
CA SER A 759 13.60 7.61 -52.29
C SER A 759 13.78 8.55 -51.11
N LEU A 760 13.74 7.96 -49.91
CA LEU A 760 13.98 8.62 -48.63
C LEU A 760 15.13 7.91 -47.92
N PHE A 761 16.08 8.67 -47.39
CA PHE A 761 17.09 8.14 -46.47
C PHE A 761 16.94 8.86 -45.12
N ILE A 762 16.58 8.09 -44.09
CA ILE A 762 16.32 8.52 -42.74
C ILE A 762 17.45 8.04 -41.84
N LYS A 763 18.07 8.95 -41.10
CA LYS A 763 19.03 8.65 -40.05
C LYS A 763 18.52 9.26 -38.76
N LEU A 764 17.98 8.41 -37.90
CA LEU A 764 17.39 8.79 -36.61
C LEU A 764 18.33 8.35 -35.49
N LYS A 765 18.83 9.30 -34.72
CA LYS A 765 19.70 9.04 -33.56
C LYS A 765 18.99 9.37 -32.27
N ASN A 766 18.93 8.41 -31.36
CA ASN A 766 18.58 8.63 -29.96
C ASN A 766 19.77 9.30 -29.26
N THR A 767 19.63 10.55 -28.82
CA THR A 767 20.72 11.29 -28.15
C THR A 767 20.78 11.06 -26.65
N ASN A 768 19.80 10.36 -26.06
CA ASN A 768 19.84 9.92 -24.67
C ASN A 768 20.73 8.66 -24.48
N ASP A 769 21.12 8.02 -25.58
CA ASP A 769 21.88 6.78 -25.56
C ASP A 769 23.11 6.88 -26.47
N SER A 770 24.18 6.15 -26.10
CA SER A 770 25.40 6.04 -26.92
C SER A 770 25.31 4.85 -27.87
N GLU A 771 26.15 4.77 -28.89
CA GLU A 771 26.31 3.56 -29.69
C GLU A 771 27.25 2.58 -28.96
N PRO A 772 26.89 1.29 -28.87
CA PRO A 772 25.67 0.65 -29.31
C PRO A 772 24.49 1.00 -28.41
N GLY A 773 23.37 1.26 -29.04
CA GLY A 773 22.14 1.66 -28.36
C GLY A 773 20.89 1.32 -29.17
N HIS A 774 19.75 1.54 -28.61
CA HIS A 774 18.48 1.23 -29.24
C HIS A 774 17.77 2.48 -29.71
N VAL A 775 17.18 2.40 -30.91
CA VAL A 775 16.25 3.38 -31.43
C VAL A 775 14.89 2.72 -31.60
N HIS A 776 13.87 3.32 -30.97
CA HIS A 776 12.47 2.87 -31.06
C HIS A 776 11.71 3.79 -32.01
N LEU A 777 10.99 3.19 -32.97
CA LEU A 777 10.17 3.92 -33.93
C LEU A 777 8.85 3.16 -34.09
N TRP A 778 7.72 3.87 -33.92
CA TRP A 778 6.38 3.29 -34.03
C TRP A 778 5.83 3.39 -35.44
N GLU A 779 5.92 4.59 -36.05
CA GLU A 779 5.19 4.86 -37.28
C GLU A 779 5.88 5.92 -38.12
N ILE A 780 5.81 5.77 -39.43
CA ILE A 780 6.16 6.80 -40.44
C ILE A 780 4.86 7.21 -41.16
N ILE A 781 4.46 8.44 -40.93
CA ILE A 781 3.24 9.00 -41.51
C ILE A 781 3.62 9.97 -42.64
N TRP A 782 3.19 9.65 -43.84
CA TRP A 782 3.38 10.51 -45.01
C TRP A 782 2.47 11.73 -44.93
N LYS A 783 2.93 12.93 -45.39
CA LYS A 783 2.13 14.14 -45.50
C LYS A 783 1.97 14.55 -46.94
#